data_e990776a0f959f2900f664df4210a61c
#
_entry.id   e990776a0f959f2900f664df4210a61c
#
_cell.length_a   1.000
_cell.length_b   1.000
_cell.length_c   1.000
_cell.angle_alpha   90.00
_cell.angle_beta   90.00
_cell.angle_gamma   90.00
#
_symmetry.space_group_name_H-M   'P 1'
#
loop_
_entity.id
_entity.type
_entity.pdbx_description
1 polymer ?
#
loop_
_entity_poly.entity_id
_entity_poly.type
_entity_poly.pdbx_seq_one_letter_code
_entity_poly.pdbx_strand_id
1 'polypeptide(L)'
;MSNQNTLRDVALAAAALCAAMSVIVPAVAAEKAATKPAGTYVSGDFHNHTTCSDGALSLQRLVDRSVNAYSLDWFVQADHGGSSARNCTLREDPFEPVAPALGLTNSATGPYGGTVTYPSGGQPASTGKGPNQSWQSTLPNGVADIKGDGTANPKRMWRWQEIKEFQYPVLEAESRKHNKPVWIGLETNNPGHEHTSTTILTGQLPWPKTGAGNANLMAQFEYCFDRSDTDTSRGAENQWDCSVSGSPNNSLIDPVSRKIAKAGNLGGGNSAANPDLGHIKSVEAVKWMNEKAPNTSFYVPAHLERAGVYNPTANRGFNIEHLRNFNNAAPRIAFGFESMPGHQAQEDRGGYGTGAAGGGTFGGTGAYAGLIGGVWDALLGEGRNWFFFASSDYHNRGSFGADQRETNSDFFPGEYTKDHVMVRKGKGKGDLTAEGIIDGLRSGNSYVANGDVIDRLSFVVCTANPGLPIKANQALIEKAAANAVANKGEVRIDGCATMGEKLVARPGADLIVAVAVRDPQGKNNSPYSFPNPSLKQIGVTQPLDKPELDHVDLIGGLVTGYVSPADTARYAGPIGTDAASNKSAKILKVFNKTNWTAGNDGVRTMSYRVPAVKASQYMRLRGTNLPAATPFETDAQGNPLSDWEASPVDQTVKGNIACADAACPPHMRTVAGVKYSSFDVAAWSDLWFYSNPVFVEVINGVKVAGVK
;
A
#
# COMPACT_ATOMS: atom_id res chain seq x y z
N MET A 1 50.04 -57.33 -50.17
CA MET A 1 50.54 -56.33 -49.23
C MET A 1 49.90 -55.04 -49.48
N SER A 2 48.62 -54.81 -48.99
CA SER A 2 48.01 -53.48 -48.95
C SER A 2 46.61 -53.57 -48.34
N ASN A 3 46.46 -53.83 -47.06
CA ASN A 3 45.20 -53.69 -46.38
C ASN A 3 45.30 -53.55 -44.83
N GLN A 4 46.51 -53.34 -44.33
CA GLN A 4 46.72 -53.17 -42.90
C GLN A 4 46.95 -51.71 -42.45
N ASN A 5 47.23 -50.80 -43.38
CA ASN A 5 47.47 -49.41 -43.00
C ASN A 5 46.19 -48.58 -42.99
N THR A 6 45.15 -48.97 -43.72
CA THR A 6 43.85 -48.24 -43.72
C THR A 6 43.00 -48.41 -42.43
N LEU A 7 43.14 -49.52 -41.74
CA LEU A 7 42.46 -49.79 -40.47
C LEU A 7 43.16 -49.13 -39.26
N ARG A 8 44.44 -48.83 -39.38
CA ARG A 8 45.13 -48.09 -38.31
C ARG A 8 44.85 -46.59 -38.36
N ASP A 9 44.69 -46.01 -39.52
CA ASP A 9 44.42 -44.61 -39.68
C ASP A 9 42.94 -44.29 -39.33
N VAL A 10 42.03 -45.23 -39.62
CA VAL A 10 40.62 -45.08 -39.19
C VAL A 10 40.47 -45.24 -37.67
N ALA A 11 41.25 -46.11 -37.04
CA ALA A 11 41.22 -46.26 -35.59
C ALA A 11 41.87 -45.08 -34.84
N LEU A 12 42.92 -44.46 -35.41
CA LEU A 12 43.49 -43.24 -34.86
C LEU A 12 42.60 -42.01 -35.07
N ALA A 13 41.90 -41.92 -36.18
CA ALA A 13 40.94 -40.84 -36.47
C ALA A 13 39.70 -40.95 -35.58
N ALA A 14 39.20 -42.16 -35.28
CA ALA A 14 38.09 -42.36 -34.36
C ALA A 14 38.50 -42.13 -32.89
N ALA A 15 39.70 -42.45 -32.46
CA ALA A 15 40.22 -42.13 -31.15
C ALA A 15 40.50 -40.63 -30.98
N ALA A 16 40.95 -39.93 -32.03
CA ALA A 16 41.11 -38.49 -32.03
C ALA A 16 39.76 -37.72 -32.03
N LEU A 17 38.71 -38.26 -32.71
CA LEU A 17 37.38 -37.70 -32.64
C LEU A 17 36.68 -37.94 -31.30
N CYS A 18 36.92 -39.08 -30.63
CA CYS A 18 36.39 -39.33 -29.29
C CYS A 18 37.15 -38.57 -28.20
N ALA A 19 38.43 -38.22 -28.41
CA ALA A 19 39.15 -37.34 -27.49
C ALA A 19 38.85 -35.83 -27.68
N ALA A 20 38.38 -35.43 -28.89
CA ALA A 20 37.97 -34.07 -29.16
C ALA A 20 36.50 -33.78 -28.81
N MET A 21 35.71 -34.79 -28.48
CA MET A 21 34.38 -34.67 -27.85
C MET A 21 34.45 -34.83 -26.31
N SER A 22 35.58 -34.59 -25.71
CA SER A 22 35.62 -34.07 -24.35
C SER A 22 34.97 -32.72 -24.41
N VAL A 23 33.65 -32.72 -24.13
CA VAL A 23 32.83 -31.56 -23.96
C VAL A 23 33.64 -30.55 -23.15
N ILE A 24 34.15 -29.55 -23.82
CA ILE A 24 34.38 -28.29 -23.20
C ILE A 24 32.94 -27.82 -22.84
N VAL A 25 32.43 -28.32 -21.71
CA VAL A 25 31.49 -27.56 -20.93
C VAL A 25 32.24 -26.25 -20.73
N PRO A 26 31.82 -25.11 -21.31
CA PRO A 26 32.37 -23.87 -20.87
C PRO A 26 32.16 -23.93 -19.38
N ALA A 27 33.25 -23.85 -18.60
CA ALA A 27 33.11 -23.40 -17.24
C ALA A 27 32.34 -22.09 -17.38
N VAL A 28 31.03 -22.17 -17.21
CA VAL A 28 30.24 -21.02 -16.83
C VAL A 28 30.94 -20.63 -15.56
N ALA A 29 31.87 -19.70 -15.68
CA ALA A 29 32.42 -19.00 -14.55
C ALA A 29 31.18 -18.67 -13.76
N ALA A 30 31.05 -19.23 -12.55
CA ALA A 30 29.97 -18.91 -11.67
C ALA A 30 30.01 -17.39 -11.61
N GLU A 31 29.06 -16.75 -12.32
CA GLU A 31 28.92 -15.34 -12.31
C GLU A 31 28.76 -15.04 -10.85
N LYS A 32 29.75 -14.37 -10.28
CA LYS A 32 29.80 -13.99 -8.88
C LYS A 32 28.49 -13.30 -8.66
N ALA A 33 27.54 -13.95 -7.95
CA ALA A 33 26.19 -13.46 -7.81
C ALA A 33 26.30 -11.97 -7.43
N ALA A 34 25.88 -11.09 -8.33
CA ALA A 34 26.07 -9.66 -8.14
C ALA A 34 25.37 -9.32 -6.84
N THR A 35 26.14 -8.91 -5.83
CA THR A 35 25.56 -8.52 -4.55
C THR A 35 24.56 -7.40 -4.86
N LYS A 36 23.27 -7.61 -4.48
CA LYS A 36 22.22 -6.63 -4.74
C LYS A 36 22.66 -5.22 -4.33
N PRO A 37 22.30 -4.15 -5.06
CA PRO A 37 22.72 -2.81 -4.75
C PRO A 37 22.29 -2.42 -3.32
N ALA A 38 23.09 -1.59 -2.67
CA ALA A 38 22.70 -1.04 -1.37
C ALA A 38 21.46 -0.17 -1.50
N GLY A 39 20.59 -0.22 -0.52
CA GLY A 39 19.38 0.57 -0.45
C GLY A 39 19.16 1.13 0.95
N THR A 40 18.13 1.94 1.08
CA THR A 40 17.65 2.47 2.36
C THR A 40 16.12 2.45 2.38
N TYR A 41 15.54 2.22 3.56
CA TYR A 41 14.10 2.39 3.74
C TYR A 41 13.75 3.86 3.83
N VAL A 42 12.73 4.24 3.11
CA VAL A 42 12.12 5.58 3.07
C VAL A 42 10.63 5.47 3.32
N SER A 43 10.06 6.45 4.02
CA SER A 43 8.65 6.48 4.37
C SER A 43 7.83 7.36 3.44
N GLY A 44 6.60 6.96 3.16
CA GLY A 44 5.71 7.76 2.32
C GLY A 44 4.25 7.37 2.39
N ASP A 45 3.46 8.06 1.56
CA ASP A 45 2.02 7.90 1.42
C ASP A 45 1.64 8.10 -0.05
N PHE A 46 0.68 7.32 -0.55
CA PHE A 46 0.26 7.38 -1.94
C PHE A 46 -1.26 7.47 -2.16
N HIS A 47 -2.03 7.69 -1.09
CA HIS A 47 -3.47 7.82 -1.17
C HIS A 47 -3.98 8.91 -0.21
N ASN A 48 -4.45 10.01 -0.79
CA ASN A 48 -4.88 11.20 -0.04
C ASN A 48 -5.62 12.18 -0.96
N HIS A 49 -6.44 13.06 -0.38
CA HIS A 49 -7.32 13.96 -1.09
C HIS A 49 -7.08 15.42 -0.74
N THR A 50 -7.31 16.27 -1.73
CA THR A 50 -7.22 17.73 -1.60
C THR A 50 -8.53 18.40 -2.00
N THR A 51 -8.54 19.73 -2.02
CA THR A 51 -9.69 20.48 -2.56
C THR A 51 -9.90 20.29 -4.07
N CYS A 52 -9.04 19.56 -4.74
CA CYS A 52 -9.28 19.10 -6.12
C CYS A 52 -10.44 18.10 -6.19
N SER A 53 -10.60 17.24 -5.18
CA SER A 53 -11.77 16.35 -5.08
C SER A 53 -12.63 16.72 -3.86
N ASP A 54 -12.60 15.94 -2.84
CA ASP A 54 -13.43 16.07 -1.64
C ASP A 54 -12.61 16.30 -0.36
N GLY A 55 -11.28 16.41 -0.50
CA GLY A 55 -10.41 16.81 0.59
C GLY A 55 -10.59 18.27 1.02
N ALA A 56 -10.07 18.61 2.21
CA ALA A 56 -10.27 19.91 2.86
C ALA A 56 -9.10 20.87 2.69
N LEU A 57 -7.92 20.41 2.30
CA LEU A 57 -6.72 21.25 2.15
C LEU A 57 -6.35 21.48 0.68
N SER A 58 -5.66 22.58 0.41
CA SER A 58 -5.01 22.76 -0.88
C SER A 58 -3.89 21.76 -1.07
N LEU A 59 -3.52 21.55 -2.31
CA LEU A 59 -2.47 20.63 -2.71
C LEU A 59 -1.14 20.96 -2.03
N GLN A 60 -0.71 22.22 -2.08
CA GLN A 60 0.56 22.65 -1.46
C GLN A 60 0.56 22.46 0.05
N ARG A 61 -0.62 22.69 0.68
CA ARG A 61 -0.75 22.58 2.13
C ARG A 61 -0.65 21.14 2.59
N LEU A 62 -1.32 20.23 1.87
CA LEU A 62 -1.25 18.82 2.20
C LEU A 62 0.16 18.26 2.03
N VAL A 63 0.85 18.63 0.93
CA VAL A 63 2.26 18.26 0.71
C VAL A 63 3.13 18.77 1.86
N ASP A 64 3.03 20.06 2.21
CA ASP A 64 3.83 20.65 3.30
C ASP A 64 3.61 19.95 4.64
N ARG A 65 2.35 19.63 4.99
CA ARG A 65 2.04 18.83 6.18
C ARG A 65 2.69 17.47 6.16
N SER A 66 2.57 16.76 5.07
CA SER A 66 3.07 15.40 4.92
C SER A 66 4.60 15.32 5.00
N VAL A 67 5.30 16.17 4.25
CA VAL A 67 6.76 16.08 4.11
C VAL A 67 7.55 16.83 5.17
N ASN A 68 6.98 17.86 5.80
CA ASN A 68 7.64 18.64 6.85
C ASN A 68 7.12 18.28 8.25
N ALA A 69 5.82 18.37 8.52
CA ALA A 69 5.30 18.12 9.86
C ALA A 69 5.41 16.64 10.25
N TYR A 70 5.10 15.72 9.31
CA TYR A 70 5.14 14.27 9.56
C TYR A 70 6.33 13.57 8.90
N SER A 71 7.25 14.35 8.30
CA SER A 71 8.57 13.90 7.84
C SER A 71 8.57 12.76 6.83
N LEU A 72 7.53 12.65 6.00
CA LEU A 72 7.55 11.69 4.90
C LEU A 72 8.71 11.99 3.93
N ASP A 73 9.36 10.96 3.44
CA ASP A 73 10.46 11.06 2.48
C ASP A 73 9.95 11.22 1.04
N TRP A 74 8.72 10.75 0.77
CA TRP A 74 8.06 10.83 -0.53
C TRP A 74 6.54 10.94 -0.37
N PHE A 75 5.85 11.45 -1.41
CA PHE A 75 4.42 11.68 -1.38
C PHE A 75 3.81 11.58 -2.78
N VAL A 76 2.73 10.81 -2.91
CA VAL A 76 1.90 10.76 -4.11
C VAL A 76 0.55 11.38 -3.81
N GLN A 77 0.20 12.42 -4.52
CA GLN A 77 -1.11 13.05 -4.39
C GLN A 77 -2.13 12.30 -5.26
N ALA A 78 -3.26 11.90 -4.71
CA ALA A 78 -4.18 10.95 -5.36
C ALA A 78 -5.66 11.31 -5.17
N ASP A 79 -6.08 12.48 -5.65
CA ASP A 79 -7.49 12.87 -5.69
C ASP A 79 -8.35 11.93 -6.53
N HIS A 80 -9.66 11.89 -6.28
CA HIS A 80 -10.63 11.19 -7.14
C HIS A 80 -10.65 11.72 -8.57
N GLY A 81 -10.96 10.83 -9.52
CA GLY A 81 -11.28 11.21 -10.89
C GLY A 81 -12.62 11.94 -11.04
N GLY A 82 -12.99 12.27 -12.27
CA GLY A 82 -14.23 12.93 -12.60
C GLY A 82 -14.09 14.44 -12.81
N SER A 83 -14.72 15.27 -12.01
CA SER A 83 -14.67 16.73 -12.19
C SER A 83 -14.86 17.51 -10.88
N SER A 84 -14.22 18.67 -10.75
CA SER A 84 -14.36 19.55 -9.60
C SER A 84 -14.56 21.01 -10.00
N ALA A 85 -15.30 21.76 -9.19
CA ALA A 85 -15.44 23.21 -9.36
C ALA A 85 -14.33 23.97 -8.63
N ARG A 86 -13.70 23.39 -7.60
CA ARG A 86 -12.75 24.08 -6.73
C ARG A 86 -11.35 24.11 -7.33
N ASN A 87 -10.67 25.26 -7.20
CA ASN A 87 -9.28 25.41 -7.60
C ASN A 87 -8.34 25.00 -6.43
N CYS A 88 -7.87 23.78 -6.46
CA CYS A 88 -7.00 23.21 -5.45
C CYS A 88 -5.56 23.74 -5.48
N THR A 89 -5.18 24.51 -6.48
CA THR A 89 -3.82 25.03 -6.66
C THR A 89 -3.63 26.42 -6.05
N LEU A 90 -4.66 26.96 -5.41
CA LEU A 90 -4.54 28.22 -4.69
C LEU A 90 -3.81 27.97 -3.36
N ARG A 91 -2.94 28.90 -3.00
CA ARG A 91 -2.20 28.83 -1.73
C ARG A 91 -3.10 29.16 -0.56
N GLU A 92 -2.94 28.45 0.53
CA GLU A 92 -3.65 28.65 1.78
C GLU A 92 -2.85 29.47 2.80
N ASP A 93 -1.61 29.85 2.50
CA ASP A 93 -0.76 30.64 3.40
C ASP A 93 -1.27 32.09 3.51
N PRO A 94 -1.46 32.64 4.69
CA PRO A 94 -1.31 32.10 6.02
C PRO A 94 -2.56 31.41 6.58
N PHE A 95 -3.41 30.91 5.72
CA PHE A 95 -4.64 30.24 6.14
C PHE A 95 -4.33 28.86 6.69
N GLU A 96 -3.78 28.83 7.84
CA GLU A 96 -3.86 27.67 8.68
C GLU A 96 -4.81 28.04 9.81
N PRO A 97 -5.90 27.32 9.99
CA PRO A 97 -6.58 27.37 11.26
C PRO A 97 -5.53 26.88 12.23
N VAL A 98 -4.99 27.82 12.88
CA VAL A 98 -3.92 27.64 13.77
C VAL A 98 -4.46 26.81 14.88
N ALA A 99 -3.58 26.05 15.41
CA ALA A 99 -3.80 25.24 16.56
C ALA A 99 -4.76 25.93 17.57
N PRO A 100 -5.56 25.18 18.26
CA PRO A 100 -6.44 25.61 19.36
C PRO A 100 -5.74 26.48 20.40
N ALA A 101 -4.42 26.29 20.52
CA ALA A 101 -3.57 27.16 21.33
C ALA A 101 -3.77 28.65 21.04
N LEU A 102 -4.33 29.02 19.90
CA LEU A 102 -4.65 30.40 19.54
C LEU A 102 -6.15 30.74 19.73
N GLY A 103 -6.91 29.89 20.38
CA GLY A 103 -8.31 30.18 20.72
C GLY A 103 -9.21 30.30 19.49
N LEU A 104 -8.88 29.62 18.40
CA LEU A 104 -9.74 29.59 17.24
C LEU A 104 -11.02 28.83 17.58
N THR A 105 -12.09 29.54 17.45
CA THR A 105 -13.43 29.02 17.46
C THR A 105 -13.77 28.45 16.08
N ASN A 106 -15.04 28.20 15.81
CA ASN A 106 -15.52 27.62 14.57
C ASN A 106 -15.38 28.52 13.32
N SER A 107 -14.47 29.48 13.32
CA SER A 107 -14.24 30.36 12.16
C SER A 107 -12.78 30.80 12.06
N ALA A 108 -12.30 30.95 10.86
CA ALA A 108 -10.99 31.51 10.56
C ALA A 108 -11.03 32.30 9.26
N THR A 109 -10.22 33.33 9.16
CA THR A 109 -10.09 34.12 7.93
C THR A 109 -8.89 33.64 7.13
N GLY A 110 -9.14 33.23 5.90
CA GLY A 110 -8.11 32.73 5.00
C GLY A 110 -7.36 33.85 4.27
N PRO A 111 -6.26 33.50 3.58
CA PRO A 111 -5.41 34.44 2.85
C PRO A 111 -6.14 35.12 1.67
N TYR A 112 -7.26 34.60 1.27
CA TYR A 112 -8.09 35.13 0.20
C TYR A 112 -9.23 36.00 0.71
N GLY A 113 -9.17 36.42 1.99
CA GLY A 113 -10.17 37.31 2.61
C GLY A 113 -11.52 36.67 2.97
N GLY A 114 -11.66 35.38 2.72
CA GLY A 114 -12.85 34.63 3.11
C GLY A 114 -12.84 34.22 4.57
N THR A 115 -14.00 34.23 5.23
CA THR A 115 -14.19 33.65 6.54
C THR A 115 -14.67 32.21 6.38
N VAL A 116 -13.93 31.27 6.92
CA VAL A 116 -14.30 29.85 6.95
C VAL A 116 -15.07 29.60 8.23
N THR A 117 -16.29 29.14 8.11
CA THR A 117 -17.17 28.82 9.24
C THR A 117 -17.33 27.29 9.32
N TYR A 118 -17.02 26.73 10.46
CA TYR A 118 -17.22 25.32 10.75
C TYR A 118 -18.59 25.12 11.38
N PRO A 119 -19.43 24.22 10.88
CA PRO A 119 -20.67 23.86 11.55
C PRO A 119 -20.38 23.38 12.96
N SER A 120 -21.18 23.82 13.94
CA SER A 120 -21.04 23.32 15.32
C SER A 120 -21.35 21.80 15.34
N GLY A 121 -20.40 21.00 15.78
CA GLY A 121 -20.56 19.55 15.90
C GLY A 121 -20.51 18.78 14.58
N GLY A 122 -20.06 19.41 13.49
CA GLY A 122 -19.92 18.77 12.20
C GLY A 122 -18.58 19.05 11.56
N GLN A 123 -18.28 18.32 10.49
CA GLN A 123 -17.17 18.65 9.62
C GLN A 123 -17.30 20.10 9.16
N PRO A 124 -16.17 20.82 9.01
CA PRO A 124 -16.20 21.98 8.14
C PRO A 124 -16.88 21.52 6.86
N ALA A 125 -17.84 22.30 6.37
CA ALA A 125 -18.32 22.06 5.03
C ALA A 125 -17.11 21.74 4.17
N SER A 126 -17.22 20.83 3.21
CA SER A 126 -16.11 20.35 2.33
C SER A 126 -15.26 21.48 1.71
N THR A 127 -15.66 22.69 1.93
CA THR A 127 -15.09 23.97 1.55
C THR A 127 -14.41 24.70 2.70
N GLY A 128 -14.30 24.07 3.87
CA GLY A 128 -14.14 24.84 5.11
C GLY A 128 -12.73 25.24 5.43
N LYS A 129 -11.71 24.56 5.01
CA LYS A 129 -10.33 24.82 5.45
C LYS A 129 -9.42 25.33 4.34
N GLY A 130 -9.67 24.91 3.13
CA GLY A 130 -8.92 25.33 1.97
C GLY A 130 -9.58 26.46 1.20
N PRO A 131 -8.92 26.96 0.16
CA PRO A 131 -9.49 27.91 -0.75
C PRO A 131 -10.80 27.37 -1.34
N ASN A 132 -11.85 28.15 -1.22
CA ASN A 132 -13.15 27.78 -1.74
C ASN A 132 -13.46 28.48 -3.07
N GLN A 133 -12.45 29.07 -3.69
CA GLN A 133 -12.61 29.71 -4.99
C GLN A 133 -12.72 28.64 -6.08
N SER A 134 -13.61 28.91 -7.01
CA SER A 134 -13.81 28.04 -8.15
C SER A 134 -12.73 28.27 -9.24
N TRP A 135 -12.52 27.26 -10.08
CA TRP A 135 -11.77 27.44 -11.31
C TRP A 135 -12.31 28.62 -12.12
N GLN A 136 -13.62 28.70 -12.26
CA GLN A 136 -14.30 29.77 -13.00
C GLN A 136 -13.96 31.18 -12.50
N SER A 137 -13.82 31.36 -11.18
CA SER A 137 -13.54 32.68 -10.59
C SER A 137 -12.06 33.05 -10.56
N THR A 138 -11.18 32.10 -10.78
CA THR A 138 -9.73 32.28 -10.60
C THR A 138 -8.91 32.16 -11.86
N LEU A 139 -9.49 31.64 -12.94
CA LEU A 139 -8.84 31.55 -14.24
C LEU A 139 -8.97 32.88 -15.02
N PRO A 140 -7.97 33.26 -15.82
CA PRO A 140 -7.93 34.52 -16.54
C PRO A 140 -9.14 34.77 -17.43
N ASN A 141 -9.62 33.74 -18.14
CA ASN A 141 -10.78 33.82 -19.02
C ASN A 141 -12.02 33.13 -18.42
N GLY A 142 -12.00 32.81 -17.13
CA GLY A 142 -13.11 32.21 -16.42
C GLY A 142 -13.61 30.91 -17.05
N VAL A 143 -14.88 30.87 -17.43
CA VAL A 143 -15.55 29.70 -18.02
C VAL A 143 -14.86 29.23 -19.32
N ALA A 144 -14.27 30.13 -20.10
CA ALA A 144 -13.65 29.77 -21.39
C ALA A 144 -12.42 28.88 -21.23
N ASP A 145 -11.72 28.98 -20.11
CA ASP A 145 -10.55 28.15 -19.83
C ASP A 145 -10.90 26.73 -19.34
N ILE A 146 -12.19 26.50 -19.01
CA ILE A 146 -12.65 25.24 -18.43
C ILE A 146 -13.26 24.35 -19.51
N LYS A 147 -12.67 23.18 -19.71
CA LYS A 147 -13.14 22.14 -20.64
C LYS A 147 -14.03 21.10 -19.90
N GLY A 148 -14.76 21.50 -18.88
CA GLY A 148 -15.57 20.63 -18.04
C GLY A 148 -17.00 20.44 -18.56
N ASP A 149 -17.79 19.73 -17.80
CA ASP A 149 -19.18 19.33 -18.07
C ASP A 149 -20.21 20.49 -18.03
N GLY A 150 -19.80 21.65 -18.19
CA GLY A 150 -20.42 22.88 -18.67
C GLY A 150 -21.78 23.36 -18.16
N THR A 151 -22.53 22.59 -17.38
CA THR A 151 -23.89 22.97 -16.96
C THR A 151 -23.99 23.45 -15.51
N ALA A 152 -23.03 23.10 -14.68
CA ALA A 152 -22.98 23.52 -13.29
C ALA A 152 -22.55 24.99 -13.16
N ASN A 153 -23.03 25.68 -12.15
CA ASN A 153 -22.56 27.01 -11.79
C ASN A 153 -22.08 27.01 -10.32
N PRO A 154 -20.77 27.12 -10.04
CA PRO A 154 -19.70 27.33 -11.03
C PRO A 154 -19.42 26.08 -11.89
N LYS A 155 -18.90 26.33 -13.11
CA LYS A 155 -18.53 25.27 -14.04
C LYS A 155 -17.43 24.38 -13.44
N ARG A 156 -17.60 23.08 -13.59
CA ARG A 156 -16.62 22.08 -13.12
C ARG A 156 -15.57 21.82 -14.19
N MET A 157 -14.33 21.61 -13.77
CA MET A 157 -13.23 21.20 -14.64
C MET A 157 -13.09 19.69 -14.61
N TRP A 158 -12.86 19.05 -15.76
CA TRP A 158 -12.52 17.63 -15.81
C TRP A 158 -11.18 17.36 -15.11
N ARG A 159 -11.07 16.23 -14.42
CA ARG A 159 -9.86 15.86 -13.70
C ARG A 159 -8.64 15.74 -14.62
N TRP A 160 -8.81 15.21 -15.82
CA TRP A 160 -7.70 15.15 -16.80
C TRP A 160 -7.14 16.53 -17.12
N GLN A 161 -7.96 17.57 -17.17
CA GLN A 161 -7.49 18.95 -17.40
C GLN A 161 -6.77 19.47 -16.15
N GLU A 162 -7.34 19.27 -14.96
CA GLU A 162 -6.70 19.67 -13.69
C GLU A 162 -5.32 19.01 -13.55
N ILE A 163 -5.22 17.69 -13.78
CA ILE A 163 -3.95 16.94 -13.73
C ILE A 163 -2.95 17.57 -14.69
N LYS A 164 -3.32 17.69 -15.96
CA LYS A 164 -2.41 18.09 -17.03
C LYS A 164 -1.95 19.53 -16.94
N GLU A 165 -2.87 20.45 -16.64
CA GLU A 165 -2.63 21.87 -16.79
C GLU A 165 -2.31 22.58 -15.47
N PHE A 166 -2.74 22.04 -14.32
CA PHE A 166 -2.68 22.73 -13.05
C PHE A 166 -1.98 21.93 -11.92
N GLN A 167 -2.41 20.71 -11.64
CA GLN A 167 -1.87 19.94 -10.52
C GLN A 167 -0.40 19.55 -10.74
N TYR A 168 -0.08 19.01 -11.91
CA TYR A 168 1.25 18.52 -12.21
C TYR A 168 2.34 19.60 -12.07
N PRO A 169 2.17 20.82 -12.64
CA PRO A 169 3.13 21.90 -12.43
C PRO A 169 3.35 22.28 -10.96
N VAL A 170 2.30 22.28 -10.16
CA VAL A 170 2.36 22.60 -8.74
C VAL A 170 3.12 21.52 -7.97
N LEU A 171 2.80 20.24 -8.18
CA LEU A 171 3.48 19.13 -7.53
C LEU A 171 4.97 19.08 -7.87
N GLU A 172 5.32 19.36 -9.13
CA GLU A 172 6.71 19.43 -9.54
C GLU A 172 7.45 20.60 -8.86
N ALA A 173 6.79 21.74 -8.65
CA ALA A 173 7.33 22.85 -7.90
C ALA A 173 7.51 22.50 -6.41
N GLU A 174 6.53 21.85 -5.79
CA GLU A 174 6.62 21.42 -4.40
C GLU A 174 7.70 20.32 -4.22
N SER A 175 7.85 19.40 -5.17
CA SER A 175 8.94 18.42 -5.17
C SER A 175 10.32 19.09 -5.15
N ARG A 176 10.52 20.10 -5.97
CA ARG A 176 11.77 20.89 -5.98
C ARG A 176 11.97 21.69 -4.69
N LYS A 177 10.91 22.33 -4.20
CA LYS A 177 10.94 23.15 -2.98
C LYS A 177 11.37 22.33 -1.75
N HIS A 178 10.82 21.13 -1.61
CA HIS A 178 11.10 20.25 -0.48
C HIS A 178 12.31 19.33 -0.69
N ASN A 179 12.86 19.28 -1.91
CA ASN A 179 13.89 18.33 -2.32
C ASN A 179 13.51 16.87 -1.99
N LYS A 180 12.24 16.53 -2.21
CA LYS A 180 11.67 15.20 -2.00
C LYS A 180 10.85 14.80 -3.22
N PRO A 181 10.76 13.51 -3.58
CA PRO A 181 9.85 13.05 -4.62
C PRO A 181 8.39 13.32 -4.21
N VAL A 182 7.75 14.22 -4.94
CA VAL A 182 6.32 14.52 -4.83
C VAL A 182 5.77 14.50 -6.24
N TRP A 183 4.75 13.66 -6.50
CA TRP A 183 4.21 13.53 -7.85
C TRP A 183 2.72 13.18 -7.84
N ILE A 184 2.14 13.20 -9.03
CA ILE A 184 0.71 12.97 -9.25
C ILE A 184 0.37 11.48 -9.25
N GLY A 185 -0.67 11.11 -8.55
CA GLY A 185 -1.43 9.88 -8.64
C GLY A 185 -2.90 10.16 -8.87
N LEU A 186 -3.71 9.18 -8.65
CA LEU A 186 -5.16 9.22 -8.71
C LEU A 186 -5.74 8.12 -7.85
N GLU A 187 -6.71 8.43 -7.02
CA GLU A 187 -7.63 7.42 -6.56
C GLU A 187 -8.71 7.27 -7.63
N THR A 188 -8.48 6.28 -8.50
CA THR A 188 -9.39 5.98 -9.61
C THR A 188 -10.70 5.46 -9.07
N ASN A 189 -11.82 6.06 -9.47
CA ASN A 189 -13.14 5.48 -9.31
C ASN A 189 -13.24 4.27 -10.23
N ASN A 190 -12.98 3.09 -9.66
CA ASN A 190 -12.68 1.91 -10.45
C ASN A 190 -13.96 1.33 -11.07
N PRO A 191 -14.05 1.19 -12.40
CA PRO A 191 -15.23 0.62 -13.01
C PRO A 191 -15.53 -0.80 -12.49
N GLY A 192 -16.74 -1.02 -12.02
CA GLY A 192 -17.19 -2.30 -11.50
C GLY A 192 -16.80 -2.61 -10.06
N HIS A 193 -16.00 -1.78 -9.43
CA HIS A 193 -15.43 -2.00 -8.10
C HIS A 193 -15.46 -0.73 -7.24
N GLU A 194 -14.88 -0.81 -6.06
CA GLU A 194 -14.53 0.32 -5.21
C GLU A 194 -13.42 1.16 -5.87
N HIS A 195 -12.45 1.63 -5.16
CA HIS A 195 -11.41 2.51 -5.69
C HIS A 195 -10.07 1.79 -5.90
N THR A 196 -9.14 2.49 -6.52
CA THR A 196 -7.78 2.00 -6.75
C THR A 196 -6.81 3.16 -6.76
N SER A 197 -5.78 3.09 -5.92
CA SER A 197 -4.67 4.03 -5.98
C SER A 197 -3.79 3.73 -7.19
N THR A 198 -3.62 4.72 -8.05
CA THR A 198 -2.89 4.60 -9.31
C THR A 198 -1.89 5.74 -9.49
N THR A 199 -0.81 5.48 -10.18
CA THR A 199 0.09 6.52 -10.67
C THR A 199 0.70 6.14 -12.00
N ILE A 200 1.02 7.14 -12.79
CA ILE A 200 1.84 7.03 -13.99
C ILE A 200 2.77 8.23 -14.04
N LEU A 201 4.07 8.00 -13.95
CA LEU A 201 5.04 9.07 -14.15
C LEU A 201 5.07 9.47 -15.62
N THR A 202 4.83 10.73 -15.89
CA THR A 202 4.66 11.26 -17.25
C THR A 202 5.84 12.09 -17.74
N GLY A 203 6.95 12.07 -16.99
CA GLY A 203 8.14 12.87 -17.29
C GLY A 203 8.08 14.28 -16.69
N GLN A 204 9.06 15.11 -17.03
CA GLN A 204 9.20 16.46 -16.50
C GLN A 204 8.63 17.52 -17.45
N LEU A 205 8.25 18.66 -16.88
CA LEU A 205 7.86 19.83 -17.65
C LEU A 205 9.08 20.51 -18.29
N PRO A 206 8.95 21.16 -19.46
CA PRO A 206 7.76 21.21 -20.32
C PRO A 206 7.55 19.92 -21.12
N TRP A 207 6.31 19.46 -21.21
CA TRP A 207 6.02 18.29 -22.05
C TRP A 207 6.21 18.59 -23.54
N PRO A 208 6.57 17.57 -24.35
CA PRO A 208 6.68 17.72 -25.79
C PRO A 208 5.40 18.27 -26.40
N LYS A 209 5.52 19.22 -27.33
CA LYS A 209 4.35 19.89 -27.93
C LYS A 209 3.73 19.15 -29.11
N THR A 210 4.36 18.10 -29.62
CA THR A 210 3.97 17.42 -30.88
C THR A 210 3.82 15.92 -30.71
N GLY A 211 2.83 15.37 -31.40
CA GLY A 211 2.53 13.94 -31.43
C GLY A 211 1.61 13.47 -30.29
N ALA A 212 1.27 12.20 -30.32
CA ALA A 212 0.50 11.54 -29.24
C ALA A 212 1.17 11.67 -27.86
N GLY A 213 2.46 11.99 -27.82
CA GLY A 213 3.24 12.26 -26.64
C GLY A 213 2.95 13.57 -25.91
N ASN A 214 2.01 14.38 -26.37
CA ASN A 214 1.54 15.53 -25.61
C ASN A 214 0.60 15.19 -24.49
N ALA A 215 0.21 13.96 -24.39
CA ALA A 215 -0.64 13.53 -23.31
C ALA A 215 0.22 13.32 -22.08
N ASN A 216 -0.12 14.01 -21.01
CA ASN A 216 0.17 13.52 -19.69
C ASN A 216 -0.51 12.15 -19.57
N LEU A 217 0.28 11.08 -19.44
CA LEU A 217 -0.28 9.72 -19.41
C LEU A 217 -1.22 9.50 -18.22
N MET A 218 -0.99 10.19 -17.08
CA MET A 218 -1.90 10.14 -15.95
C MET A 218 -3.26 10.76 -16.29
N ALA A 219 -3.26 11.90 -16.97
CA ALA A 219 -4.48 12.54 -17.43
C ALA A 219 -5.21 11.70 -18.51
N GLN A 220 -4.47 11.06 -19.40
CA GLN A 220 -5.06 10.15 -20.38
C GLN A 220 -5.65 8.90 -19.71
N PHE A 221 -4.98 8.36 -18.71
CA PHE A 221 -5.48 7.23 -17.92
C PHE A 221 -6.80 7.58 -17.21
N GLU A 222 -6.86 8.73 -16.55
CA GLU A 222 -8.07 9.22 -15.90
C GLU A 222 -9.23 9.32 -16.90
N TYR A 223 -9.00 10.02 -18.02
CA TYR A 223 -10.00 10.11 -19.09
C TYR A 223 -10.48 8.73 -19.56
N CYS A 224 -9.56 7.79 -19.80
CA CYS A 224 -9.89 6.49 -20.38
C CYS A 224 -10.62 5.57 -19.40
N PHE A 225 -10.23 5.55 -18.14
CA PHE A 225 -10.56 4.44 -17.25
C PHE A 225 -11.26 4.84 -15.96
N ASP A 226 -11.29 6.13 -15.58
CA ASP A 226 -12.06 6.53 -14.40
C ASP A 226 -13.56 6.44 -14.69
N ARG A 227 -14.31 5.84 -13.75
CA ARG A 227 -15.77 5.66 -13.86
C ARG A 227 -16.52 6.99 -13.87
N SER A 228 -15.99 8.00 -13.18
CA SER A 228 -16.65 9.29 -13.00
C SER A 228 -16.36 10.28 -14.12
N ASP A 229 -15.40 9.99 -15.00
CA ASP A 229 -15.14 10.80 -16.19
C ASP A 229 -16.07 10.38 -17.34
N THR A 230 -17.03 11.23 -17.65
CA THR A 230 -17.98 11.05 -18.76
C THR A 230 -17.66 11.92 -19.98
N ASP A 231 -16.51 12.60 -20.01
CA ASP A 231 -16.08 13.42 -21.14
C ASP A 231 -15.87 12.56 -22.40
N THR A 232 -16.21 13.10 -23.56
CA THR A 232 -16.02 12.48 -24.87
C THR A 232 -15.05 13.27 -25.76
N SER A 233 -14.65 14.47 -25.34
CA SER A 233 -13.97 15.44 -26.19
C SER A 233 -12.57 15.00 -26.62
N ARG A 234 -11.88 14.23 -25.78
CA ARG A 234 -10.50 13.85 -26.07
C ARG A 234 -10.38 12.73 -27.10
N GLY A 235 -11.35 11.82 -27.13
CA GLY A 235 -11.42 10.79 -28.18
C GLY A 235 -11.91 11.33 -29.52
N ALA A 236 -12.97 12.14 -29.49
CA ALA A 236 -13.59 12.73 -30.70
C ALA A 236 -12.61 13.56 -31.53
N GLU A 237 -11.66 14.22 -30.90
CA GLU A 237 -10.61 15.00 -31.58
C GLU A 237 -9.38 14.15 -31.95
N ASN A 238 -9.46 12.80 -31.88
CA ASN A 238 -8.36 11.85 -32.07
C ASN A 238 -7.13 12.14 -31.20
N GLN A 239 -7.33 12.70 -30.01
CA GLN A 239 -6.23 13.07 -29.13
C GLN A 239 -5.77 11.90 -28.25
N TRP A 240 -6.74 11.14 -27.73
CA TRP A 240 -6.44 10.02 -26.84
C TRP A 240 -7.14 8.74 -27.29
N ASP A 241 -6.40 7.64 -27.18
CA ASP A 241 -6.88 6.30 -27.51
C ASP A 241 -6.74 5.38 -26.30
N CYS A 242 -7.84 4.82 -25.87
CA CYS A 242 -7.94 3.95 -24.71
C CYS A 242 -7.80 2.46 -25.09
N SER A 243 -7.50 2.16 -26.35
CA SER A 243 -7.30 0.78 -26.79
C SER A 243 -6.02 0.16 -26.25
N VAL A 244 -6.04 -1.15 -26.11
CA VAL A 244 -4.89 -1.99 -25.76
C VAL A 244 -4.53 -2.87 -26.93
N SER A 245 -3.25 -2.88 -27.32
CA SER A 245 -2.79 -3.62 -28.48
C SER A 245 -3.17 -5.12 -28.40
N GLY A 246 -3.87 -5.60 -29.44
CA GLY A 246 -4.28 -7.01 -29.52
C GLY A 246 -5.41 -7.44 -28.57
N SER A 247 -5.99 -6.53 -27.81
CA SER A 247 -7.10 -6.88 -26.93
C SER A 247 -8.40 -7.13 -27.71
N PRO A 248 -9.10 -8.24 -27.47
CA PRO A 248 -10.42 -8.48 -28.04
C PRO A 248 -11.47 -7.48 -27.56
N ASN A 249 -11.24 -6.86 -26.40
CA ASN A 249 -12.11 -5.86 -25.79
C ASN A 249 -12.09 -4.51 -26.52
N ASN A 250 -11.18 -4.31 -27.47
CA ASN A 250 -11.21 -3.15 -28.36
C ASN A 250 -12.51 -3.06 -29.16
N SER A 251 -13.23 -4.18 -29.35
CA SER A 251 -14.58 -4.20 -29.94
C SER A 251 -15.64 -3.51 -29.09
N LEU A 252 -15.36 -3.23 -27.81
CA LEU A 252 -16.23 -2.53 -26.88
C LEU A 252 -15.95 -1.01 -26.84
N ILE A 253 -14.96 -0.52 -27.60
CA ILE A 253 -14.58 0.87 -27.62
C ILE A 253 -15.62 1.69 -28.40
N ASP A 254 -16.10 2.74 -27.76
CA ASP A 254 -16.95 3.74 -28.38
C ASP A 254 -16.15 4.55 -29.43
N PRO A 255 -16.65 4.69 -30.66
CA PRO A 255 -15.88 5.32 -31.74
C PRO A 255 -15.65 6.83 -31.54
N VAL A 256 -16.46 7.50 -30.74
CA VAL A 256 -16.38 8.94 -30.48
C VAL A 256 -15.49 9.23 -29.31
N SER A 257 -15.76 8.66 -28.15
CA SER A 257 -14.99 8.89 -26.92
C SER A 257 -13.67 8.12 -26.89
N ARG A 258 -13.54 7.07 -27.68
CA ARG A 258 -12.42 6.11 -27.66
C ARG A 258 -12.26 5.34 -26.35
N LYS A 259 -13.24 5.42 -25.45
CA LYS A 259 -13.30 4.67 -24.18
C LYS A 259 -13.97 3.31 -24.35
N ILE A 260 -13.66 2.36 -23.49
CA ILE A 260 -14.49 1.15 -23.37
C ILE A 260 -15.83 1.57 -22.83
N ALA A 261 -16.83 1.47 -23.66
CA ALA A 261 -18.19 1.86 -23.35
C ALA A 261 -19.17 1.02 -24.13
N LYS A 262 -20.21 0.57 -23.48
CA LYS A 262 -21.36 -0.04 -24.15
C LYS A 262 -22.52 0.94 -24.15
N ALA A 263 -23.05 1.23 -25.35
CA ALA A 263 -24.33 1.93 -25.56
C ALA A 263 -24.67 3.01 -24.51
N GLY A 264 -23.92 4.11 -24.52
CA GLY A 264 -24.24 5.29 -23.69
C GLY A 264 -23.76 5.25 -22.25
N ASN A 265 -23.05 4.23 -21.84
CA ASN A 265 -22.50 4.14 -20.47
C ASN A 265 -20.97 4.23 -20.46
N LEU A 266 -20.43 5.43 -20.53
CA LEU A 266 -18.99 5.71 -20.49
C LEU A 266 -18.39 5.50 -19.10
N GLY A 267 -19.19 5.65 -18.05
CA GLY A 267 -18.73 5.71 -16.68
C GLY A 267 -18.36 4.38 -16.03
N GLY A 268 -18.83 3.25 -16.49
CA GLY A 268 -18.51 2.04 -15.75
C GLY A 268 -19.26 0.81 -16.17
N GLY A 269 -20.46 1.03 -16.52
CA GLY A 269 -21.15 0.12 -17.33
C GLY A 269 -21.62 -1.19 -16.76
N ASN A 270 -21.44 -1.46 -15.49
CA ASN A 270 -22.08 -2.63 -14.91
C ASN A 270 -23.60 -2.45 -14.94
N SER A 271 -24.26 -3.41 -15.54
CA SER A 271 -25.72 -3.52 -15.54
C SER A 271 -26.12 -4.96 -15.36
N ALA A 272 -27.36 -5.22 -15.04
CA ALA A 272 -27.88 -6.58 -14.97
C ALA A 272 -27.65 -7.40 -16.27
N ALA A 273 -27.61 -6.71 -17.43
CA ALA A 273 -27.34 -7.33 -18.73
C ALA A 273 -25.85 -7.54 -19.03
N ASN A 274 -24.94 -6.80 -18.36
CA ASN A 274 -23.47 -6.88 -18.53
C ASN A 274 -22.79 -6.64 -17.19
N PRO A 275 -22.86 -7.57 -16.27
CA PRO A 275 -22.34 -7.39 -14.91
C PRO A 275 -20.81 -7.26 -14.87
N ASP A 276 -20.11 -7.77 -15.88
CA ASP A 276 -18.66 -7.82 -15.89
C ASP A 276 -18.00 -6.67 -16.68
N LEU A 277 -18.76 -5.79 -17.32
CA LEU A 277 -18.20 -4.77 -18.20
C LEU A 277 -17.28 -3.80 -17.45
N GLY A 278 -17.64 -3.43 -16.23
CA GLY A 278 -16.79 -2.58 -15.38
C GLY A 278 -15.48 -3.27 -15.03
N HIS A 279 -15.54 -4.54 -14.61
CA HIS A 279 -14.33 -5.31 -14.33
C HIS A 279 -13.45 -5.48 -15.58
N ILE A 280 -14.03 -5.75 -16.73
CA ILE A 280 -13.31 -5.82 -18.02
C ILE A 280 -12.57 -4.51 -18.27
N LYS A 281 -13.23 -3.35 -18.11
CA LYS A 281 -12.61 -2.03 -18.30
C LYS A 281 -11.44 -1.83 -17.32
N SER A 282 -11.57 -2.25 -16.08
CA SER A 282 -10.51 -2.16 -15.07
C SER A 282 -9.31 -3.07 -15.39
N VAL A 283 -9.55 -4.28 -15.93
CA VAL A 283 -8.48 -5.16 -16.40
C VAL A 283 -7.75 -4.55 -17.62
N GLU A 284 -8.51 -3.95 -18.54
CA GLU A 284 -7.90 -3.23 -19.69
C GLU A 284 -7.09 -2.01 -19.24
N ALA A 285 -7.49 -1.31 -18.15
CA ALA A 285 -6.69 -0.24 -17.56
C ALA A 285 -5.31 -0.74 -17.12
N VAL A 286 -5.25 -1.88 -16.43
CA VAL A 286 -3.98 -2.50 -16.01
C VAL A 286 -3.11 -2.88 -17.23
N LYS A 287 -3.69 -3.44 -18.26
CA LYS A 287 -2.99 -3.78 -19.52
C LYS A 287 -2.47 -2.53 -20.23
N TRP A 288 -3.29 -1.49 -20.30
CA TRP A 288 -2.93 -0.21 -20.91
C TRP A 288 -1.75 0.44 -20.17
N MET A 289 -1.77 0.46 -18.84
CA MET A 289 -0.64 0.94 -18.04
C MET A 289 0.63 0.14 -18.33
N ASN A 290 0.52 -1.18 -18.44
CA ASN A 290 1.66 -2.05 -18.77
C ASN A 290 2.19 -1.79 -20.19
N GLU A 291 1.34 -1.42 -21.15
CA GLU A 291 1.76 -1.04 -22.50
C GLU A 291 2.44 0.34 -22.53
N LYS A 292 1.85 1.33 -21.85
CA LYS A 292 2.28 2.73 -21.95
C LYS A 292 3.40 3.11 -20.96
N ALA A 293 3.42 2.50 -19.77
CA ALA A 293 4.31 2.90 -18.69
C ALA A 293 4.72 1.71 -17.78
N PRO A 294 5.31 0.63 -18.32
CA PRO A 294 5.53 -0.64 -17.61
C PRO A 294 6.45 -0.52 -16.38
N ASN A 295 7.31 0.50 -16.36
CA ASN A 295 8.30 0.68 -15.28
C ASN A 295 7.97 1.83 -14.33
N THR A 296 7.04 2.70 -14.69
CA THR A 296 6.79 3.98 -14.03
C THR A 296 5.34 4.14 -13.58
N SER A 297 4.67 3.02 -13.37
CA SER A 297 3.27 3.02 -12.94
C SER A 297 2.96 1.90 -11.94
N PHE A 298 1.89 2.10 -11.18
CA PHE A 298 1.28 1.08 -10.34
C PHE A 298 -0.25 1.20 -10.31
N TYR A 299 -0.91 0.08 -10.01
CA TYR A 299 -2.34 -0.07 -9.84
C TYR A 299 -2.59 -0.90 -8.57
N VAL A 300 -2.95 -0.23 -7.48
CA VAL A 300 -3.11 -0.82 -6.15
C VAL A 300 -4.55 -0.63 -5.68
N PRO A 301 -5.41 -1.67 -5.78
CA PRO A 301 -6.77 -1.60 -5.25
C PRO A 301 -6.79 -1.14 -3.79
N ALA A 302 -7.66 -0.17 -3.47
CA ALA A 302 -7.71 0.52 -2.20
C ALA A 302 -8.93 0.11 -1.37
N HIS A 303 -8.78 0.08 -0.04
CA HIS A 303 -9.81 -0.21 0.97
C HIS A 303 -10.86 -1.24 0.51
N LEU A 304 -10.36 -2.35 0.00
CA LEU A 304 -11.08 -3.38 -0.78
C LEU A 304 -12.37 -3.89 -0.16
N GLU A 305 -12.38 -4.02 1.15
CA GLU A 305 -13.43 -4.66 1.92
C GLU A 305 -14.50 -3.68 2.40
N ARG A 306 -14.18 -2.37 2.43
CA ARG A 306 -15.02 -1.32 3.03
C ARG A 306 -16.46 -1.34 2.50
N ALA A 307 -16.62 -1.45 1.21
CA ALA A 307 -17.92 -1.43 0.55
C ALA A 307 -18.67 -2.78 0.56
N GLY A 308 -18.17 -3.77 1.29
CA GLY A 308 -18.77 -5.09 1.39
C GLY A 308 -18.33 -6.05 0.30
N VAL A 309 -19.08 -7.14 0.15
CA VAL A 309 -18.83 -8.13 -0.90
C VAL A 309 -19.06 -7.55 -2.29
N TYR A 310 -18.41 -8.14 -3.29
CA TYR A 310 -18.54 -7.71 -4.68
C TYR A 310 -20.00 -7.59 -5.13
N ASN A 311 -20.34 -6.43 -5.65
CA ASN A 311 -21.63 -6.11 -6.21
C ASN A 311 -21.45 -5.32 -7.52
N PRO A 312 -21.51 -6.01 -8.69
CA PRO A 312 -21.25 -5.37 -9.97
C PRO A 312 -22.21 -4.25 -10.32
N THR A 313 -23.47 -4.33 -9.92
CA THR A 313 -24.47 -3.31 -10.23
C THR A 313 -24.31 -2.04 -9.40
N ALA A 314 -23.68 -2.16 -8.23
CA ALA A 314 -23.35 -1.03 -7.35
C ALA A 314 -21.92 -0.51 -7.56
N ASN A 315 -21.12 -1.09 -8.46
CA ASN A 315 -19.72 -0.76 -8.68
C ASN A 315 -18.90 -0.77 -7.38
N ARG A 316 -18.96 -1.85 -6.61
CA ARG A 316 -18.26 -1.92 -5.32
C ARG A 316 -17.84 -3.34 -4.96
N GLY A 317 -16.86 -3.43 -4.06
CA GLY A 317 -16.33 -4.66 -3.52
C GLY A 317 -15.40 -5.38 -4.51
N PHE A 318 -14.67 -6.34 -3.97
CA PHE A 318 -13.77 -7.22 -4.72
C PHE A 318 -13.90 -8.64 -4.18
N ASN A 319 -13.84 -9.61 -5.07
CA ASN A 319 -13.57 -11.00 -4.71
C ASN A 319 -12.14 -11.34 -5.15
N ILE A 320 -11.63 -12.49 -4.74
CA ILE A 320 -10.26 -12.90 -5.03
C ILE A 320 -9.95 -13.04 -6.52
N GLU A 321 -10.93 -13.45 -7.34
CA GLU A 321 -10.76 -13.55 -8.80
C GLU A 321 -10.43 -12.23 -9.46
N HIS A 322 -10.94 -11.11 -8.95
CA HIS A 322 -10.64 -9.79 -9.48
C HIS A 322 -9.17 -9.42 -9.25
N LEU A 323 -8.66 -9.69 -8.06
CA LEU A 323 -7.26 -9.47 -7.70
C LEU A 323 -6.32 -10.36 -8.53
N ARG A 324 -6.74 -11.63 -8.74
CA ARG A 324 -6.05 -12.56 -9.63
C ARG A 324 -6.00 -12.05 -11.07
N ASN A 325 -7.13 -11.53 -11.58
CA ASN A 325 -7.24 -11.00 -12.93
C ASN A 325 -6.32 -9.79 -13.14
N PHE A 326 -6.28 -8.85 -12.21
CA PHE A 326 -5.37 -7.71 -12.27
C PHE A 326 -3.91 -8.16 -12.27
N ASN A 327 -3.52 -9.04 -11.35
CA ASN A 327 -2.16 -9.56 -11.29
C ASN A 327 -1.79 -10.38 -12.55
N ASN A 328 -2.73 -11.18 -13.09
CA ASN A 328 -2.53 -11.92 -14.34
C ASN A 328 -2.38 -10.99 -15.55
N ALA A 329 -3.10 -9.88 -15.58
CA ALA A 329 -3.03 -8.90 -16.67
C ALA A 329 -1.65 -8.25 -16.77
N ALA A 330 -1.09 -7.82 -15.63
CA ALA A 330 0.25 -7.26 -15.56
C ALA A 330 0.80 -7.30 -14.12
N PRO A 331 1.57 -8.32 -13.73
CA PRO A 331 2.05 -8.48 -12.36
C PRO A 331 3.07 -7.42 -11.93
N ARG A 332 3.60 -6.63 -12.87
CA ARG A 332 4.48 -5.50 -12.59
C ARG A 332 3.73 -4.20 -12.34
N ILE A 333 2.44 -4.15 -12.66
CA ILE A 333 1.55 -3.00 -12.50
C ILE A 333 0.61 -3.22 -11.32
N ALA A 334 -0.09 -4.35 -11.29
CA ALA A 334 -0.98 -4.74 -10.22
C ALA A 334 -0.28 -5.80 -9.37
N PHE A 335 0.45 -5.34 -8.37
CA PHE A 335 1.33 -6.17 -7.53
C PHE A 335 0.99 -6.11 -6.05
N GLY A 336 -0.15 -5.52 -5.68
CA GLY A 336 -0.53 -5.40 -4.28
C GLY A 336 -1.88 -4.73 -4.09
N PHE A 337 -2.20 -4.46 -2.85
CA PHE A 337 -3.46 -3.89 -2.41
C PHE A 337 -3.27 -3.07 -1.12
N GLU A 338 -4.20 -2.18 -0.88
CA GLU A 338 -4.31 -1.39 0.34
C GLU A 338 -5.52 -1.87 1.14
N SER A 339 -5.29 -2.28 2.38
CA SER A 339 -6.32 -2.77 3.30
C SER A 339 -6.16 -2.20 4.71
N MET A 340 -5.43 -1.11 4.85
CA MET A 340 -5.23 -0.35 6.08
C MET A 340 -5.37 1.13 5.73
N PRO A 341 -6.58 1.63 5.57
CA PRO A 341 -6.82 3.03 5.23
C PRO A 341 -6.58 3.96 6.42
N GLY A 342 -6.17 5.18 6.14
CA GLY A 342 -5.87 6.17 7.15
C GLY A 342 -7.05 6.84 7.83
N HIS A 343 -8.28 6.61 7.38
CA HIS A 343 -9.53 7.06 8.03
C HIS A 343 -9.74 6.50 9.44
N GLN A 344 -8.73 5.92 10.04
CA GLN A 344 -8.86 5.21 11.32
C GLN A 344 -9.17 6.12 12.50
N ALA A 345 -9.13 7.44 12.34
CA ALA A 345 -9.63 8.38 13.32
C ALA A 345 -11.17 8.42 13.41
N GLN A 346 -11.87 7.73 12.53
CA GLN A 346 -13.33 7.59 12.55
C GLN A 346 -13.77 6.48 13.51
N GLU A 347 -15.02 6.56 13.97
CA GLU A 347 -15.58 5.59 14.92
C GLU A 347 -15.62 4.17 14.34
N ASP A 348 -15.89 4.05 13.06
CA ASP A 348 -15.92 2.79 12.31
C ASP A 348 -14.57 2.40 11.66
N ARG A 349 -13.47 3.00 12.12
CA ARG A 349 -12.11 2.69 11.68
C ARG A 349 -11.94 2.76 10.17
N GLY A 350 -12.44 3.83 9.54
CA GLY A 350 -12.29 4.08 8.12
C GLY A 350 -13.45 3.63 7.24
N GLY A 351 -14.66 3.61 7.80
CA GLY A 351 -15.86 3.20 7.09
C GLY A 351 -16.03 1.68 6.99
N TYR A 352 -15.31 0.92 7.82
CA TYR A 352 -15.35 -0.54 7.87
C TYR A 352 -16.37 -1.03 8.91
N GLY A 353 -17.61 -0.58 8.79
CA GLY A 353 -18.70 -1.05 9.64
C GLY A 353 -19.06 -2.53 9.38
N THR A 354 -20.10 -3.00 10.05
CA THR A 354 -20.58 -4.40 9.93
C THR A 354 -20.92 -4.85 8.52
N GLY A 355 -21.14 -3.92 7.60
CA GLY A 355 -21.38 -4.18 6.17
C GLY A 355 -20.12 -4.43 5.35
N ALA A 356 -18.93 -4.17 5.90
CA ALA A 356 -17.67 -4.47 5.23
C ALA A 356 -17.50 -5.98 5.02
N ALA A 357 -16.79 -6.36 3.95
CA ALA A 357 -16.47 -7.76 3.72
C ALA A 357 -15.56 -8.28 4.84
N GLY A 358 -16.00 -9.32 5.54
CA GLY A 358 -15.33 -9.85 6.73
C GLY A 358 -15.80 -9.24 8.05
N GLY A 359 -16.71 -8.26 8.04
CA GLY A 359 -17.40 -7.76 9.24
C GLY A 359 -16.65 -6.66 10.01
N GLY A 360 -15.85 -5.84 9.35
CA GLY A 360 -15.13 -4.73 9.95
C GLY A 360 -13.61 -4.79 9.72
N THR A 361 -12.87 -3.94 10.44
CA THR A 361 -11.42 -4.05 10.55
C THR A 361 -11.01 -4.93 11.73
N PHE A 362 -9.76 -5.35 11.74
CA PHE A 362 -9.11 -6.17 12.75
C PHE A 362 -7.82 -5.45 13.17
N GLY A 363 -7.86 -4.72 14.27
CA GLY A 363 -6.80 -3.80 14.66
C GLY A 363 -6.56 -2.71 13.60
N GLY A 364 -7.64 -2.15 13.02
CA GLY A 364 -7.59 -1.16 11.97
C GLY A 364 -7.20 -1.68 10.59
N THR A 365 -7.04 -2.99 10.41
CA THR A 365 -6.68 -3.62 9.13
C THR A 365 -7.87 -4.40 8.60
N GLY A 366 -8.21 -4.22 7.30
CA GLY A 366 -9.30 -4.96 6.68
C GLY A 366 -9.08 -6.48 6.70
N ALA A 367 -10.15 -7.24 6.62
CA ALA A 367 -10.15 -8.70 6.75
C ALA A 367 -9.23 -9.41 5.75
N TYR A 368 -8.98 -8.82 4.57
CA TYR A 368 -8.15 -9.46 3.53
C TYR A 368 -6.70 -9.62 3.98
N ALA A 369 -6.16 -8.68 4.76
CA ALA A 369 -4.81 -8.76 5.31
C ALA A 369 -4.80 -9.13 6.80
N GLY A 370 -5.78 -8.69 7.58
CA GLY A 370 -5.86 -8.89 9.03
C GLY A 370 -6.04 -10.35 9.45
N LEU A 371 -6.79 -11.14 8.65
CA LEU A 371 -7.08 -12.53 8.96
C LEU A 371 -6.02 -13.49 8.39
N ILE A 372 -5.39 -14.26 9.26
CA ILE A 372 -4.44 -15.31 8.85
C ILE A 372 -5.19 -16.42 8.11
N GLY A 373 -4.65 -16.81 6.95
CA GLY A 373 -5.26 -17.81 6.06
C GLY A 373 -6.36 -17.26 5.16
N GLY A 374 -6.61 -15.95 5.18
CA GLY A 374 -7.59 -15.26 4.33
C GLY A 374 -7.08 -14.96 2.91
N VAL A 375 -7.65 -13.93 2.29
CA VAL A 375 -7.44 -13.57 0.88
C VAL A 375 -5.98 -13.31 0.54
N TRP A 376 -5.28 -12.54 1.37
CA TRP A 376 -3.85 -12.27 1.14
C TRP A 376 -3.03 -13.55 1.18
N ASP A 377 -3.22 -14.38 2.21
CA ASP A 377 -2.50 -15.64 2.34
C ASP A 377 -2.86 -16.63 1.21
N ALA A 378 -4.07 -16.57 0.64
CA ALA A 378 -4.44 -17.35 -0.55
C ALA A 378 -3.62 -16.94 -1.77
N LEU A 379 -3.49 -15.63 -2.04
CA LEU A 379 -2.69 -15.11 -3.14
C LEU A 379 -1.20 -15.41 -2.97
N LEU A 380 -0.67 -15.29 -1.75
CA LEU A 380 0.70 -15.67 -1.42
C LEU A 380 0.93 -17.19 -1.58
N GLY A 381 -0.07 -18.00 -1.24
CA GLY A 381 -0.07 -19.45 -1.45
C GLY A 381 0.00 -19.88 -2.90
N GLU A 382 -0.33 -19.00 -3.84
CA GLU A 382 -0.12 -19.19 -5.27
C GLU A 382 1.30 -18.81 -5.74
N GLY A 383 2.11 -18.22 -4.85
CA GLY A 383 3.42 -17.69 -5.19
C GLY A 383 3.37 -16.37 -5.96
N ARG A 384 2.24 -15.64 -5.86
CA ARG A 384 2.07 -14.34 -6.50
C ARG A 384 2.83 -13.26 -5.75
N ASN A 385 3.42 -12.34 -6.48
CA ASN A 385 3.81 -11.05 -5.95
C ASN A 385 2.53 -10.24 -5.74
N TRP A 386 2.01 -10.28 -4.51
CA TRP A 386 0.83 -9.55 -4.09
C TRP A 386 1.11 -8.97 -2.72
N PHE A 387 1.47 -7.69 -2.70
CA PHE A 387 2.03 -7.02 -1.54
C PHE A 387 0.98 -6.18 -0.82
N PHE A 388 1.15 -6.03 0.47
CA PHE A 388 0.28 -5.25 1.32
C PHE A 388 0.86 -3.86 1.54
N PHE A 389 0.01 -2.86 1.39
CA PHE A 389 0.28 -1.45 1.60
C PHE A 389 -0.76 -0.81 2.49
N ALA A 390 -0.44 0.38 3.01
CA ALA A 390 -1.32 1.23 3.77
C ALA A 390 -1.20 2.67 3.26
N SER A 391 -2.18 3.51 3.62
CA SER A 391 -2.15 4.93 3.25
C SER A 391 -3.02 5.76 4.18
N SER A 392 -2.99 7.07 4.03
CA SER A 392 -3.78 7.96 4.86
C SER A 392 -5.25 8.04 4.43
N ASP A 393 -5.53 7.89 3.15
CA ASP A 393 -6.86 8.18 2.57
C ASP A 393 -7.44 9.51 3.12
N TYR A 394 -6.54 10.50 3.26
CA TYR A 394 -6.83 11.75 3.93
C TYR A 394 -7.84 12.60 3.16
N HIS A 395 -8.92 13.00 3.81
CA HIS A 395 -9.87 13.99 3.29
C HIS A 395 -9.89 15.24 4.13
N ASN A 396 -10.01 15.10 5.45
CA ASN A 396 -10.06 16.23 6.35
C ASN A 396 -9.66 15.88 7.78
N ARG A 397 -9.29 16.88 8.56
CA ARG A 397 -8.92 16.79 9.95
C ARG A 397 -9.57 17.93 10.73
N GLY A 398 -9.97 17.69 11.96
CA GLY A 398 -10.50 18.74 12.81
C GLY A 398 -12.01 18.93 12.76
N SER A 399 -12.76 17.86 12.81
CA SER A 399 -14.22 17.91 12.87
C SER A 399 -14.77 18.34 14.23
N PHE A 400 -14.00 18.17 15.30
CA PHE A 400 -14.39 18.46 16.66
C PHE A 400 -13.52 19.55 17.29
N GLY A 401 -13.92 20.77 17.21
CA GLY A 401 -13.21 21.86 17.84
C GLY A 401 -11.93 22.29 17.12
N ALA A 402 -11.12 23.01 17.82
CA ALA A 402 -9.99 23.71 17.28
C ALA A 402 -8.74 22.84 17.17
N ASP A 403 -8.62 21.77 17.91
CA ASP A 403 -7.57 20.77 17.70
C ASP A 403 -7.94 19.88 16.52
N GLN A 404 -7.27 20.08 15.40
CA GLN A 404 -7.50 19.34 14.18
C GLN A 404 -7.19 17.84 14.27
N ARG A 405 -6.73 17.38 15.43
CA ARG A 405 -6.47 15.96 15.70
C ARG A 405 -7.56 15.32 16.55
N GLU A 406 -8.37 16.08 17.26
CA GLU A 406 -9.56 15.61 17.97
C GLU A 406 -10.72 15.49 16.98
N THR A 407 -10.86 14.37 16.29
CA THR A 407 -11.77 14.22 15.17
C THR A 407 -12.20 12.77 14.96
N ASN A 408 -13.35 12.60 14.34
CA ASN A 408 -13.83 11.34 13.79
C ASN A 408 -13.50 11.20 12.28
N SER A 409 -12.58 12.01 11.79
CA SER A 409 -12.13 12.02 10.40
C SER A 409 -10.78 11.30 10.24
N ASP A 410 -9.95 11.82 9.35
CA ASP A 410 -8.73 11.15 8.93
C ASP A 410 -7.53 11.59 9.75
N PHE A 411 -6.46 10.80 9.71
CA PHE A 411 -5.13 11.25 10.06
C PHE A 411 -4.46 11.90 8.85
N PHE A 412 -3.57 12.87 9.08
CA PHE A 412 -2.72 13.40 8.01
C PHE A 412 -1.79 12.32 7.44
N PRO A 413 -1.40 12.41 6.15
CA PRO A 413 -0.38 11.52 5.61
C PRO A 413 0.90 11.52 6.46
N GLY A 414 1.31 10.35 6.93
CA GLY A 414 2.45 10.18 7.82
C GLY A 414 2.21 10.48 9.30
N GLU A 415 1.04 10.99 9.69
CA GLU A 415 0.70 11.19 11.11
C GLU A 415 0.57 9.84 11.84
N TYR A 416 -0.18 8.92 11.26
CA TYR A 416 -0.53 7.65 11.88
C TYR A 416 0.06 6.46 11.11
N THR A 417 -0.21 6.37 9.83
CA THR A 417 0.20 5.26 8.96
C THR A 417 1.34 5.67 8.03
N LYS A 418 2.29 4.77 7.82
CA LYS A 418 3.42 4.96 6.90
C LYS A 418 3.72 3.68 6.14
N ASP A 419 3.93 3.81 4.82
CA ASP A 419 4.64 2.80 4.03
C ASP A 419 6.14 3.02 4.14
N HIS A 420 6.87 1.99 4.54
CA HIS A 420 8.33 1.98 4.53
C HIS A 420 8.80 1.12 3.38
N VAL A 421 9.49 1.73 2.42
CA VAL A 421 9.86 1.11 1.15
C VAL A 421 11.36 1.10 0.97
N MET A 422 11.94 -0.03 0.58
CA MET A 422 13.36 -0.15 0.26
C MET A 422 13.64 0.45 -1.11
N VAL A 423 14.35 1.56 -1.13
CA VAL A 423 14.83 2.20 -2.36
C VAL A 423 16.31 1.91 -2.55
N ARG A 424 16.66 1.32 -3.67
CA ARG A 424 18.04 0.93 -3.99
C ARG A 424 18.75 2.05 -4.72
N LYS A 425 19.99 2.34 -4.31
CA LYS A 425 20.84 3.32 -4.97
C LYS A 425 21.17 2.84 -6.39
N GLY A 426 20.84 3.64 -7.39
CA GLY A 426 21.25 3.43 -8.77
C GLY A 426 22.76 3.61 -8.97
N LYS A 427 23.28 3.14 -10.11
CA LYS A 427 24.66 3.41 -10.50
C LYS A 427 24.82 4.91 -10.78
N GLY A 428 25.31 5.68 -9.81
CA GLY A 428 25.84 7.00 -10.04
C GLY A 428 25.31 8.18 -9.24
N LYS A 429 24.16 8.12 -8.58
CA LYS A 429 23.72 9.16 -7.65
C LYS A 429 22.84 8.57 -6.55
N GLY A 430 23.07 8.99 -5.32
CA GLY A 430 22.31 8.55 -4.15
C GLY A 430 20.99 9.28 -3.95
N ASP A 431 20.43 9.88 -5.00
CA ASP A 431 19.23 10.70 -4.89
C ASP A 431 17.99 9.81 -4.93
N LEU A 432 17.07 10.08 -4.01
CA LEU A 432 15.75 9.47 -3.97
C LEU A 432 14.94 9.98 -5.17
N THR A 433 14.39 9.08 -5.98
CA THR A 433 13.59 9.41 -7.16
C THR A 433 12.23 8.72 -7.13
N ALA A 434 11.25 9.29 -7.81
CA ALA A 434 9.92 8.71 -7.93
C ALA A 434 9.96 7.31 -8.58
N GLU A 435 10.78 7.12 -9.63
CA GLU A 435 10.99 5.81 -10.27
C GLU A 435 11.58 4.79 -9.29
N GLY A 436 12.56 5.22 -8.49
CA GLY A 436 13.17 4.36 -7.48
C GLY A 436 12.18 3.93 -6.40
N ILE A 437 11.23 4.78 -6.04
CA ILE A 437 10.15 4.45 -5.08
C ILE A 437 9.16 3.47 -5.71
N ILE A 438 8.72 3.71 -6.95
CA ILE A 438 7.82 2.78 -7.67
C ILE A 438 8.48 1.40 -7.81
N ASP A 439 9.77 1.34 -8.13
CA ASP A 439 10.51 0.07 -8.17
C ASP A 439 10.60 -0.57 -6.79
N GLY A 440 10.77 0.22 -5.74
CA GLY A 440 10.75 -0.24 -4.34
C GLY A 440 9.41 -0.84 -3.96
N LEU A 441 8.30 -0.17 -4.22
CA LEU A 441 6.93 -0.68 -3.99
C LEU A 441 6.72 -2.00 -4.75
N ARG A 442 7.06 -2.03 -6.02
CA ARG A 442 6.94 -3.21 -6.88
C ARG A 442 7.80 -4.38 -6.42
N SER A 443 8.93 -4.09 -5.80
CA SER A 443 9.84 -5.13 -5.29
C SER A 443 9.25 -5.91 -4.12
N GLY A 444 8.26 -5.36 -3.41
CA GLY A 444 7.70 -5.90 -2.18
C GLY A 444 8.67 -5.85 -0.98
N ASN A 445 9.83 -5.22 -1.12
CA ASN A 445 10.71 -4.98 0.02
C ASN A 445 10.22 -3.75 0.80
N SER A 446 9.10 -3.97 1.48
CA SER A 446 8.39 -2.92 2.21
C SER A 446 7.61 -3.49 3.40
N TYR A 447 7.26 -2.61 4.31
CA TYR A 447 6.40 -2.89 5.45
C TYR A 447 5.59 -1.65 5.79
N VAL A 448 4.48 -1.85 6.49
CA VAL A 448 3.60 -0.78 6.97
C VAL A 448 3.59 -0.76 8.49
N ALA A 449 3.47 0.41 9.08
CA ALA A 449 3.37 0.57 10.53
C ALA A 449 2.41 1.71 10.90
N ASN A 450 1.58 1.48 11.91
CA ASN A 450 0.72 2.49 12.52
C ASN A 450 1.38 3.06 13.77
N GLY A 451 1.17 4.36 13.98
CA GLY A 451 1.53 5.05 15.21
C GLY A 451 2.99 4.91 15.61
N ASP A 452 3.87 4.64 14.64
CA ASP A 452 5.30 4.42 14.88
C ASP A 452 5.58 3.33 15.94
N VAL A 453 4.72 2.28 16.04
CA VAL A 453 4.97 1.12 16.93
C VAL A 453 6.31 0.46 16.64
N ILE A 454 6.76 0.52 15.40
CA ILE A 454 8.15 0.35 14.95
C ILE A 454 8.45 1.38 13.87
N ASP A 455 9.69 1.82 13.77
CA ASP A 455 10.14 2.70 12.69
C ASP A 455 11.22 2.10 11.79
N ARG A 456 11.73 0.91 12.13
CA ARG A 456 12.71 0.16 11.34
C ARG A 456 12.47 -1.33 11.46
N LEU A 457 12.62 -2.02 10.35
CA LEU A 457 12.49 -3.46 10.25
C LEU A 457 13.58 -4.05 9.37
N SER A 458 14.17 -5.15 9.80
CA SER A 458 14.91 -6.07 8.96
C SER A 458 14.33 -7.46 9.13
N PHE A 459 13.81 -8.04 8.08
CA PHE A 459 13.28 -9.39 8.02
C PHE A 459 14.01 -10.16 6.94
N VAL A 460 14.69 -11.24 7.33
CA VAL A 460 15.54 -12.04 6.43
C VAL A 460 15.37 -13.51 6.70
N VAL A 461 15.37 -14.30 5.63
CA VAL A 461 15.38 -15.77 5.66
C VAL A 461 16.59 -16.27 4.91
N CYS A 462 17.40 -17.09 5.55
CA CYS A 462 18.66 -17.63 4.99
C CYS A 462 18.66 -19.15 5.04
N THR A 463 19.32 -19.78 4.09
CA THR A 463 19.71 -21.20 4.26
C THR A 463 20.82 -21.30 5.30
N ALA A 464 20.69 -22.22 6.26
CA ALA A 464 21.73 -22.44 7.26
C ALA A 464 22.98 -22.99 6.59
N ASN A 465 24.16 -22.46 6.96
CA ASN A 465 25.44 -23.03 6.54
C ASN A 465 25.67 -24.36 7.28
N PRO A 466 25.78 -25.51 6.56
CA PRO A 466 25.92 -26.80 7.19
C PRO A 466 27.27 -26.97 7.89
N GLY A 467 28.26 -26.15 7.60
CA GLY A 467 29.56 -26.12 8.27
C GLY A 467 29.58 -25.43 9.63
N LEU A 468 28.47 -24.83 10.04
CA LEU A 468 28.33 -24.11 11.31
C LEU A 468 27.22 -24.71 12.18
N PRO A 469 27.39 -24.75 13.51
CA PRO A 469 26.30 -25.07 14.42
C PRO A 469 25.09 -24.10 14.21
N ILE A 470 23.86 -24.58 14.43
CA ILE A 470 22.65 -23.79 14.25
C ILE A 470 22.70 -22.50 15.04
N LYS A 471 23.12 -22.53 16.29
CA LYS A 471 23.25 -21.32 17.13
C LYS A 471 24.23 -20.29 16.54
N ALA A 472 25.31 -20.73 15.89
CA ALA A 472 26.27 -19.84 15.24
C ALA A 472 25.67 -19.21 13.97
N ASN A 473 24.91 -19.99 13.18
CA ASN A 473 24.11 -19.45 12.06
C ASN A 473 23.14 -18.37 12.53
N GLN A 474 22.35 -18.67 13.58
CA GLN A 474 21.39 -17.72 14.15
C GLN A 474 22.08 -16.42 14.59
N ALA A 475 23.14 -16.52 15.41
CA ALA A 475 23.87 -15.34 15.89
C ALA A 475 24.46 -14.49 14.76
N LEU A 476 24.96 -15.13 13.70
CA LEU A 476 25.51 -14.41 12.54
C LEU A 476 24.42 -13.61 11.81
N ILE A 477 23.29 -14.24 11.55
CA ILE A 477 22.19 -13.59 10.78
C ILE A 477 21.46 -12.56 11.64
N GLU A 478 21.25 -12.80 12.94
CA GLU A 478 20.73 -11.79 13.88
C GLU A 478 21.60 -10.53 13.93
N LYS A 479 22.93 -10.70 14.00
CA LYS A 479 23.86 -9.57 13.95
C LYS A 479 23.76 -8.80 12.63
N ALA A 480 23.60 -9.49 11.52
CA ALA A 480 23.41 -8.86 10.22
C ALA A 480 22.08 -8.08 10.15
N ALA A 481 21.00 -8.65 10.70
CA ALA A 481 19.70 -7.98 10.77
C ALA A 481 19.75 -6.75 11.69
N ALA A 482 20.40 -6.83 12.85
CA ALA A 482 20.60 -5.68 13.73
C ALA A 482 21.38 -4.54 13.05
N ASN A 483 22.44 -4.87 12.35
CA ASN A 483 23.22 -3.89 11.56
C ASN A 483 22.38 -3.25 10.45
N ALA A 484 21.53 -4.02 9.79
CA ALA A 484 20.63 -3.52 8.76
C ALA A 484 19.64 -2.52 9.34
N VAL A 485 19.01 -2.83 10.47
CA VAL A 485 18.10 -1.91 11.20
C VAL A 485 18.82 -0.63 11.63
N ALA A 486 20.02 -0.75 12.19
CA ALA A 486 20.81 0.42 12.62
C ALA A 486 21.08 1.41 11.48
N ASN A 487 21.25 0.90 10.25
CA ASN A 487 21.57 1.68 9.06
C ASN A 487 20.38 1.97 8.14
N LYS A 488 19.14 1.71 8.56
CA LYS A 488 17.93 1.77 7.70
C LYS A 488 18.06 0.99 6.39
N GLY A 489 18.84 -0.08 6.40
CA GLY A 489 19.16 -0.90 5.23
C GLY A 489 18.57 -2.30 5.32
N GLU A 490 19.11 -3.21 4.53
CA GLU A 490 18.71 -4.62 4.48
C GLU A 490 19.91 -5.55 4.61
N VAL A 491 19.66 -6.82 4.94
CA VAL A 491 20.70 -7.86 4.93
C VAL A 491 21.07 -8.20 3.47
N ARG A 492 22.37 -8.23 3.18
CA ARG A 492 22.94 -8.47 1.84
C ARG A 492 23.98 -9.60 1.93
N ILE A 493 23.50 -10.80 2.22
CA ILE A 493 24.32 -12.02 2.36
C ILE A 493 23.84 -13.04 1.33
N ASP A 494 24.77 -13.68 0.64
CA ASP A 494 24.44 -14.76 -0.29
C ASP A 494 23.75 -15.90 0.44
N GLY A 495 22.73 -16.48 -0.19
CA GLY A 495 21.90 -17.52 0.43
C GLY A 495 20.85 -16.98 1.42
N CYS A 496 20.63 -15.66 1.42
CA CYS A 496 19.56 -14.98 2.16
C CYS A 496 18.62 -14.24 1.21
N ALA A 497 17.35 -14.15 1.61
CA ALA A 497 16.32 -13.32 0.95
C ALA A 497 15.65 -12.43 1.99
N THR A 498 15.30 -11.20 1.58
CA THR A 498 14.53 -10.23 2.36
C THR A 498 13.12 -10.09 1.79
N MET A 499 12.28 -9.22 2.37
CA MET A 499 10.91 -8.99 1.92
C MET A 499 10.80 -8.81 0.40
N GLY A 500 9.78 -9.40 -0.21
CA GLY A 500 9.55 -9.40 -1.66
C GLY A 500 10.46 -10.35 -2.46
N GLU A 501 11.50 -10.91 -1.85
CA GLU A 501 12.47 -11.77 -2.52
C GLU A 501 12.14 -13.27 -2.37
N LYS A 502 12.77 -14.07 -3.22
CA LYS A 502 12.65 -15.52 -3.24
C LYS A 502 13.99 -16.17 -2.86
N LEU A 503 13.98 -16.96 -1.80
CA LEU A 503 15.08 -17.84 -1.40
C LEU A 503 14.91 -19.20 -2.06
N VAL A 504 15.91 -19.66 -2.78
CA VAL A 504 15.94 -21.03 -3.31
C VAL A 504 16.63 -21.96 -2.30
N ALA A 505 15.94 -23.02 -1.91
CA ALA A 505 16.42 -24.00 -0.95
C ALA A 505 16.30 -25.44 -1.49
N ARG A 506 17.13 -26.37 -0.95
CA ARG A 506 16.97 -27.81 -1.21
C ARG A 506 16.00 -28.43 -0.21
N PRO A 507 15.30 -29.49 -0.58
CA PRO A 507 14.56 -30.29 0.40
C PRO A 507 15.49 -30.75 1.52
N GLY A 508 15.05 -30.64 2.75
CA GLY A 508 15.81 -30.98 3.93
C GLY A 508 16.80 -29.92 4.42
N ALA A 509 16.91 -28.78 3.74
CA ALA A 509 17.70 -27.65 4.24
C ALA A 509 17.06 -27.04 5.51
N ASP A 510 17.90 -26.63 6.44
CA ASP A 510 17.47 -25.79 7.55
C ASP A 510 17.46 -24.33 7.11
N LEU A 511 16.43 -23.61 7.50
CA LEU A 511 16.37 -22.17 7.30
C LEU A 511 16.53 -21.45 8.64
N ILE A 512 17.17 -20.30 8.59
CA ILE A 512 17.27 -19.35 9.69
C ILE A 512 16.46 -18.13 9.30
N VAL A 513 15.41 -17.86 10.05
CA VAL A 513 14.68 -16.60 10.02
C VAL A 513 15.31 -15.69 11.05
N ALA A 514 15.71 -14.49 10.68
CA ALA A 514 16.13 -13.47 11.62
C ALA A 514 15.33 -12.19 11.41
N VAL A 515 14.94 -11.58 12.51
CA VAL A 515 14.18 -10.34 12.55
C VAL A 515 14.88 -9.37 13.49
N ALA A 516 15.03 -8.14 13.05
CA ALA A 516 15.38 -7.03 13.91
C ALA A 516 14.35 -5.90 13.68
N VAL A 517 13.82 -5.34 14.76
CA VAL A 517 12.93 -4.18 14.73
C VAL A 517 13.51 -3.09 15.60
N ARG A 518 13.19 -1.83 15.31
CA ARG A 518 13.39 -0.75 16.26
C ARG A 518 12.03 -0.24 16.73
N ASP A 519 11.82 -0.37 18.02
CA ASP A 519 10.75 0.22 18.80
C ASP A 519 11.24 1.60 19.27
N PRO A 520 10.72 2.72 18.73
CA PRO A 520 11.23 4.05 19.03
C PRO A 520 11.07 4.39 20.51
N GLN A 521 12.10 4.96 21.13
CA GLN A 521 12.08 5.34 22.53
C GLN A 521 11.45 6.73 22.79
N GLY A 522 11.03 7.40 21.72
CA GLY A 522 10.42 8.73 21.77
C GLY A 522 8.90 8.71 21.82
N LYS A 523 8.32 9.89 21.77
CA LYS A 523 6.89 10.06 21.54
C LYS A 523 6.58 9.85 20.06
N ASN A 524 5.46 9.20 19.78
CA ASN A 524 4.86 9.20 18.46
C ASN A 524 4.01 10.48 18.23
N ASN A 525 3.20 10.49 17.19
CA ASN A 525 2.35 11.64 16.86
C ASN A 525 1.02 11.68 17.63
N SER A 526 0.75 10.76 18.56
CA SER A 526 -0.47 10.81 19.36
C SER A 526 -0.54 12.10 20.17
N PRO A 527 -1.68 12.81 20.15
CA PRO A 527 -1.87 13.98 20.98
C PRO A 527 -2.09 13.65 22.46
N TYR A 528 -2.23 12.37 22.80
CA TYR A 528 -2.68 11.91 24.10
C TYR A 528 -1.54 11.27 24.89
N SER A 529 -1.29 11.78 26.11
CA SER A 529 -0.27 11.27 27.03
C SER A 529 -0.85 10.50 28.22
N PHE A 530 -2.17 10.28 28.25
CA PHE A 530 -2.78 9.46 29.28
C PHE A 530 -2.61 7.96 29.01
N PRO A 531 -2.79 7.10 30.03
CA PRO A 531 -2.65 5.65 29.88
C PRO A 531 -3.58 5.08 28.83
N ASN A 532 -3.05 4.21 27.97
CA ASN A 532 -3.79 3.50 26.94
C ASN A 532 -4.98 2.76 27.55
N PRO A 533 -6.25 3.08 27.18
CA PRO A 533 -7.44 2.48 27.76
C PRO A 533 -7.49 0.96 27.60
N SER A 534 -7.03 0.43 26.47
CA SER A 534 -7.02 -1.00 26.17
C SER A 534 -6.07 -1.75 27.11
N LEU A 535 -4.85 -1.25 27.28
CA LEU A 535 -3.86 -1.84 28.17
C LEU A 535 -4.22 -1.67 29.68
N LYS A 536 -4.92 -0.60 30.01
CA LYS A 536 -5.36 -0.37 31.39
C LYS A 536 -6.32 -1.45 31.91
N GLN A 537 -7.08 -2.09 31.02
CA GLN A 537 -7.94 -3.23 31.36
C GLN A 537 -7.17 -4.40 32.00
N ILE A 538 -5.89 -4.54 31.65
CA ILE A 538 -5.00 -5.60 32.14
C ILE A 538 -3.94 -5.06 33.10
N GLY A 539 -4.14 -3.85 33.67
CA GLY A 539 -3.25 -3.24 34.67
C GLY A 539 -1.96 -2.62 34.10
N VAL A 540 -1.84 -2.45 32.80
CA VAL A 540 -0.68 -1.79 32.17
C VAL A 540 -0.97 -0.31 31.99
N THR A 541 -0.02 0.56 32.40
CA THR A 541 -0.20 2.03 32.39
C THR A 541 0.66 2.72 31.33
N GLN A 542 0.91 2.06 30.22
CA GLN A 542 1.64 2.62 29.09
C GLN A 542 0.86 3.80 28.47
N PRO A 543 1.48 4.97 28.24
CA PRO A 543 0.78 6.10 27.64
C PRO A 543 0.62 5.94 26.14
N LEU A 544 -0.43 6.54 25.58
CA LEU A 544 -0.77 6.46 24.15
C LEU A 544 0.32 7.08 23.24
N ASP A 545 1.02 8.11 23.73
CA ASP A 545 2.09 8.78 22.96
C ASP A 545 3.46 8.10 23.06
N LYS A 546 3.57 6.98 23.80
CA LYS A 546 4.79 6.17 23.92
C LYS A 546 4.44 4.69 23.92
N PRO A 547 3.98 4.17 22.78
CA PRO A 547 3.71 2.74 22.69
C PRO A 547 5.00 1.94 22.83
N GLU A 548 4.87 0.72 23.36
CA GLU A 548 5.95 -0.27 23.36
C GLU A 548 5.49 -1.50 22.62
N LEU A 549 6.34 -2.05 21.80
CA LEU A 549 6.08 -3.29 21.08
C LEU A 549 5.96 -4.45 22.08
N ASP A 550 4.82 -5.15 22.06
CA ASP A 550 4.59 -6.33 22.92
C ASP A 550 5.13 -7.60 22.27
N HIS A 551 4.74 -7.87 21.03
CA HIS A 551 5.19 -9.08 20.32
C HIS A 551 5.25 -8.92 18.80
N VAL A 552 5.94 -9.88 18.18
CA VAL A 552 6.04 -10.06 16.72
C VAL A 552 5.70 -11.50 16.37
N ASP A 553 4.75 -11.70 15.50
CA ASP A 553 4.35 -12.98 14.95
C ASP A 553 5.10 -13.26 13.63
N LEU A 554 5.76 -14.40 13.56
CA LEU A 554 6.19 -15.00 12.32
C LEU A 554 5.08 -15.88 11.78
N ILE A 555 4.46 -15.47 10.68
CA ILE A 555 3.39 -16.20 10.00
C ILE A 555 3.97 -16.89 8.77
N GLY A 556 3.56 -18.12 8.51
CA GLY A 556 3.96 -18.84 7.30
C GLY A 556 2.87 -19.72 6.75
N GLY A 557 2.87 -19.90 5.43
CA GLY A 557 1.96 -20.77 4.70
C GLY A 557 2.65 -21.44 3.52
N LEU A 558 2.09 -22.56 3.05
CA LEU A 558 2.61 -23.28 1.89
C LEU A 558 2.32 -22.52 0.59
N VAL A 559 3.26 -22.58 -0.34
CA VAL A 559 3.05 -22.20 -1.74
C VAL A 559 2.68 -23.45 -2.51
N THR A 560 1.41 -23.55 -2.89
CA THR A 560 0.84 -24.72 -3.61
C THR A 560 0.78 -24.52 -5.12
N GLY A 561 1.05 -23.30 -5.57
CA GLY A 561 1.15 -22.95 -6.98
C GLY A 561 -0.06 -22.19 -7.50
N TYR A 562 0.11 -21.68 -8.69
CA TYR A 562 -0.85 -20.83 -9.41
C TYR A 562 -2.19 -21.51 -9.63
N VAL A 563 -3.26 -20.81 -9.35
CA VAL A 563 -4.64 -21.24 -9.66
C VAL A 563 -5.04 -20.66 -11.01
N SER A 564 -5.37 -21.56 -11.95
CA SER A 564 -5.75 -21.17 -13.32
C SER A 564 -7.18 -20.61 -13.36
N PRO A 565 -7.47 -19.60 -14.19
CA PRO A 565 -8.84 -19.17 -14.46
C PRO A 565 -9.77 -20.27 -14.96
N ALA A 566 -9.21 -21.34 -15.55
CA ALA A 566 -9.98 -22.51 -15.99
C ALA A 566 -10.48 -23.39 -14.83
N ASP A 567 -9.88 -23.28 -13.65
CA ASP A 567 -10.32 -23.96 -12.43
C ASP A 567 -11.32 -23.04 -11.68
N THR A 568 -12.52 -22.93 -12.21
CA THR A 568 -13.55 -22.01 -11.71
C THR A 568 -13.91 -22.24 -10.25
N ALA A 569 -13.80 -23.47 -9.76
CA ALA A 569 -14.12 -23.81 -8.37
C ALA A 569 -13.11 -23.25 -7.36
N ARG A 570 -11.84 -23.10 -7.78
CA ARG A 570 -10.74 -22.59 -6.93
C ARG A 570 -10.35 -21.17 -7.29
N TYR A 571 -10.79 -20.66 -8.43
CA TYR A 571 -10.37 -19.35 -8.93
C TYR A 571 -11.21 -18.20 -8.40
N ALA A 572 -12.51 -18.39 -8.21
CA ALA A 572 -13.46 -17.34 -7.88
C ALA A 572 -14.18 -17.63 -6.56
N GLY A 573 -14.37 -16.59 -5.78
CA GLY A 573 -15.16 -16.63 -4.56
C GLY A 573 -14.91 -15.46 -3.61
N PRO A 574 -15.93 -15.11 -2.82
CA PRO A 574 -15.79 -14.11 -1.77
C PRO A 574 -14.94 -14.62 -0.61
N ILE A 575 -14.58 -13.70 0.29
CA ILE A 575 -13.94 -14.03 1.57
C ILE A 575 -14.68 -15.14 2.30
N GLY A 576 -13.94 -16.04 2.95
CA GLY A 576 -14.50 -17.19 3.69
C GLY A 576 -14.70 -18.45 2.85
N THR A 577 -14.51 -18.38 1.52
CA THR A 577 -14.53 -19.58 0.65
C THR A 577 -13.15 -20.23 0.56
N ASP A 578 -13.11 -21.49 0.10
CA ASP A 578 -11.87 -22.22 -0.15
C ASP A 578 -11.00 -21.51 -1.23
N ALA A 579 -11.63 -20.88 -2.21
CA ALA A 579 -10.95 -20.10 -3.24
C ALA A 579 -10.17 -18.90 -2.67
N ALA A 580 -10.69 -18.31 -1.60
CA ALA A 580 -10.17 -17.13 -0.95
C ALA A 580 -9.44 -17.43 0.37
N SER A 581 -8.87 -18.64 0.51
CA SER A 581 -8.19 -19.05 1.74
C SER A 581 -6.93 -19.87 1.49
N ASN A 582 -5.98 -19.79 2.41
CA ASN A 582 -4.83 -20.70 2.52
C ASN A 582 -4.85 -21.37 3.90
N LYS A 583 -5.45 -22.55 3.98
CA LYS A 583 -5.60 -23.31 5.24
C LYS A 583 -4.28 -23.75 5.87
N SER A 584 -3.16 -23.64 5.17
CA SER A 584 -1.83 -23.96 5.71
C SER A 584 -1.18 -22.79 6.46
N ALA A 585 -1.72 -21.57 6.29
CA ALA A 585 -1.19 -20.37 6.95
C ALA A 585 -1.44 -20.41 8.46
N LYS A 586 -0.40 -20.11 9.22
CA LYS A 586 -0.44 -20.10 10.69
C LYS A 586 0.72 -19.31 11.27
N ILE A 587 0.61 -18.97 12.55
CA ILE A 587 1.73 -18.46 13.32
C ILE A 587 2.74 -19.59 13.55
N LEU A 588 3.96 -19.42 13.06
CA LEU A 588 5.07 -20.36 13.25
C LEU A 588 5.80 -20.10 14.56
N LYS A 589 5.89 -18.84 14.95
CA LYS A 589 6.59 -18.38 16.16
C LYS A 589 6.07 -17.03 16.60
N VAL A 590 5.89 -16.87 17.91
CA VAL A 590 5.67 -15.59 18.56
C VAL A 590 6.98 -15.16 19.23
N PHE A 591 7.43 -13.96 18.93
CA PHE A 591 8.57 -13.32 19.57
C PHE A 591 8.07 -12.23 20.52
N ASN A 592 8.60 -12.19 21.72
CA ASN A 592 8.27 -11.21 22.75
C ASN A 592 9.45 -11.02 23.74
N LYS A 593 9.25 -10.25 24.79
CA LYS A 593 10.28 -9.97 25.80
C LYS A 593 10.95 -11.21 26.44
N THR A 594 10.36 -12.40 26.31
CA THR A 594 10.93 -13.62 26.87
C THR A 594 11.91 -14.32 25.93
N ASN A 595 11.92 -13.97 24.63
CA ASN A 595 12.68 -14.68 23.62
C ASN A 595 13.31 -13.80 22.52
N TRP A 596 13.23 -12.49 22.63
CA TRP A 596 14.06 -11.58 21.85
C TRP A 596 15.23 -11.05 22.68
N THR A 597 16.25 -10.51 22.03
CA THR A 597 17.36 -9.81 22.67
C THR A 597 17.12 -8.32 22.52
N ALA A 598 17.05 -7.61 23.66
CA ALA A 598 16.98 -6.15 23.67
C ALA A 598 18.37 -5.54 23.47
N GLY A 599 18.51 -4.70 22.46
CA GLY A 599 19.71 -3.91 22.18
C GLY A 599 19.53 -2.44 22.59
N ASN A 600 20.49 -1.62 22.18
CA ASN A 600 20.43 -0.17 22.38
C ASN A 600 19.34 0.46 21.48
N ASP A 601 18.91 1.68 21.80
CA ASP A 601 17.99 2.51 21.00
C ASP A 601 16.68 1.81 20.58
N GLY A 602 16.15 0.94 21.44
CA GLY A 602 14.90 0.24 21.17
C GLY A 602 15.02 -0.93 20.17
N VAL A 603 16.22 -1.31 19.75
CA VAL A 603 16.40 -2.45 18.86
C VAL A 603 16.06 -3.75 19.58
N ARG A 604 15.26 -4.60 18.93
CA ARG A 604 14.92 -5.96 19.37
C ARG A 604 15.37 -6.91 18.26
N THR A 605 16.16 -7.94 18.62
CA THR A 605 16.61 -8.98 17.69
C THR A 605 16.11 -10.35 18.09
N MET A 606 15.75 -11.15 17.12
CA MET A 606 15.17 -12.47 17.33
C MET A 606 15.41 -13.38 16.14
N SER A 607 15.44 -14.68 16.36
CA SER A 607 15.56 -15.65 15.28
C SER A 607 14.75 -16.92 15.51
N TYR A 608 14.48 -17.62 14.43
CA TYR A 608 13.79 -18.90 14.43
C TYR A 608 14.39 -19.84 13.39
N ARG A 609 14.56 -21.12 13.75
CA ARG A 609 14.95 -22.16 12.81
C ARG A 609 13.72 -22.85 12.25
N VAL A 610 13.62 -22.91 10.92
CA VAL A 610 12.70 -23.81 10.23
C VAL A 610 13.46 -25.05 9.82
N PRO A 611 13.26 -26.18 10.52
CA PRO A 611 14.07 -27.38 10.28
C PRO A 611 13.63 -28.11 9.02
N ALA A 612 14.61 -28.64 8.28
CA ALA A 612 14.41 -29.62 7.20
C ALA A 612 13.25 -29.27 6.26
N VAL A 613 13.28 -28.08 5.66
CA VAL A 613 12.20 -27.58 4.77
C VAL A 613 11.91 -28.59 3.64
N LYS A 614 10.62 -28.90 3.42
CA LYS A 614 10.19 -29.94 2.46
C LYS A 614 9.39 -29.40 1.28
N ALA A 615 8.74 -28.25 1.45
CA ALA A 615 7.86 -27.66 0.45
C ALA A 615 8.08 -26.15 0.36
N SER A 616 7.77 -25.59 -0.80
CA SER A 616 7.78 -24.16 -1.03
C SER A 616 6.77 -23.48 -0.09
N GLN A 617 7.17 -22.33 0.45
CA GLN A 617 6.39 -21.59 1.44
C GLN A 617 6.67 -20.09 1.37
N TYR A 618 5.82 -19.30 1.97
CA TYR A 618 6.11 -17.90 2.25
C TYR A 618 6.13 -17.68 3.77
N MET A 619 6.78 -16.60 4.17
CA MET A 619 6.81 -16.14 5.56
C MET A 619 6.60 -14.63 5.56
N ARG A 620 5.81 -14.12 6.50
CA ARG A 620 5.56 -12.70 6.73
C ARG A 620 5.48 -12.40 8.21
N LEU A 621 5.58 -11.13 8.58
CA LEU A 621 5.49 -10.69 9.96
C LEU A 621 4.25 -9.83 10.16
N ARG A 622 3.77 -9.84 11.39
CA ARG A 622 2.97 -8.76 11.98
C ARG A 622 3.41 -8.57 13.44
N GLY A 623 3.13 -7.42 14.01
CA GLY A 623 3.37 -7.21 15.44
C GLY A 623 2.54 -6.05 15.96
N THR A 624 2.42 -5.95 17.27
CA THR A 624 1.52 -5.02 17.95
C THR A 624 2.05 -4.61 19.33
N ASN A 625 1.51 -3.51 19.84
CA ASN A 625 1.72 -3.07 21.23
C ASN A 625 0.80 -3.80 22.24
N LEU A 626 -0.11 -4.66 21.78
CA LEU A 626 -1.10 -5.32 22.62
C LEU A 626 -0.67 -6.75 22.99
N PRO A 627 -0.70 -7.14 24.27
CA PRO A 627 -0.59 -8.54 24.68
C PRO A 627 -1.73 -9.41 24.15
N ALA A 628 -1.46 -10.71 24.00
CA ALA A 628 -2.51 -11.68 23.76
C ALA A 628 -3.57 -11.68 24.87
N ALA A 629 -4.82 -11.94 24.52
CA ALA A 629 -5.98 -11.92 25.41
C ALA A 629 -6.24 -10.55 26.07
N THR A 630 -5.85 -9.44 25.42
CA THR A 630 -6.31 -8.11 25.82
C THR A 630 -7.80 -8.01 25.54
N PRO A 631 -8.66 -7.76 26.55
CA PRO A 631 -10.12 -7.78 26.37
C PRO A 631 -10.56 -6.84 25.26
N PHE A 632 -11.45 -7.33 24.39
CA PHE A 632 -12.01 -6.63 23.21
C PHE A 632 -10.99 -6.25 22.11
N GLU A 633 -9.72 -6.61 22.27
CA GLU A 633 -8.67 -6.23 21.32
C GLU A 633 -8.03 -7.44 20.64
N THR A 634 -7.62 -8.44 21.43
CA THR A 634 -6.90 -9.61 20.91
C THR A 634 -7.45 -10.91 21.49
N ASP A 635 -7.41 -11.98 20.71
CA ASP A 635 -7.73 -13.32 21.18
C ASP A 635 -6.60 -13.93 22.03
N ALA A 636 -6.80 -15.15 22.51
CA ALA A 636 -5.82 -15.87 23.32
C ALA A 636 -4.50 -16.18 22.56
N GLN A 637 -4.50 -16.12 21.25
CA GLN A 637 -3.35 -16.31 20.39
C GLN A 637 -2.66 -14.99 19.98
N GLY A 638 -3.23 -13.84 20.37
CA GLY A 638 -2.76 -12.50 19.99
C GLY A 638 -3.22 -12.06 18.61
N ASN A 639 -4.21 -12.74 18.01
CA ASN A 639 -4.82 -12.23 16.79
C ASN A 639 -5.72 -11.03 17.11
N PRO A 640 -5.78 -10.01 16.25
CA PRO A 640 -6.70 -8.90 16.43
C PRO A 640 -8.15 -9.40 16.33
N LEU A 641 -9.00 -8.95 17.24
CA LEU A 641 -10.45 -9.13 17.16
C LEU A 641 -11.06 -8.09 16.23
N SER A 642 -12.28 -8.33 15.78
CA SER A 642 -13.02 -7.36 14.99
C SER A 642 -13.23 -6.07 15.78
N ASP A 643 -12.88 -4.94 15.17
CA ASP A 643 -13.12 -3.61 15.74
C ASP A 643 -14.62 -3.26 15.80
N TRP A 644 -15.43 -4.03 15.08
CA TRP A 644 -16.87 -3.82 14.93
C TRP A 644 -17.71 -4.95 15.57
N GLU A 645 -17.16 -5.70 16.51
CA GLU A 645 -17.94 -6.71 17.23
C GLU A 645 -18.99 -6.04 18.13
N ALA A 646 -20.19 -6.61 18.17
CA ALA A 646 -21.31 -6.00 18.86
C ALA A 646 -21.04 -5.71 20.33
N SER A 647 -21.23 -4.45 20.71
CA SER A 647 -21.14 -3.98 22.08
C SER A 647 -22.54 -3.85 22.69
N PRO A 648 -22.76 -4.26 23.93
CA PRO A 648 -24.01 -3.98 24.63
C PRO A 648 -24.26 -2.49 24.85
N VAL A 649 -23.22 -1.66 24.74
CA VAL A 649 -23.32 -0.20 24.94
C VAL A 649 -23.68 0.50 23.64
N ASP A 650 -23.05 0.17 22.54
CA ASP A 650 -23.10 0.99 21.33
C ASP A 650 -22.99 0.27 20.00
N GLN A 651 -22.93 -1.01 19.99
CA GLN A 651 -22.77 -1.80 18.78
C GLN A 651 -21.33 -1.81 18.22
N THR A 652 -20.36 -1.25 18.91
CA THR A 652 -18.95 -1.34 18.57
C THR A 652 -18.14 -2.02 19.66
N VAL A 653 -17.08 -2.72 19.33
CA VAL A 653 -16.19 -3.36 20.32
C VAL A 653 -15.56 -2.33 21.24
N LYS A 654 -15.08 -1.25 20.65
CA LYS A 654 -14.42 -0.17 21.41
C LYS A 654 -15.33 0.51 22.40
N GLY A 655 -16.63 0.48 22.17
CA GLY A 655 -17.63 0.96 23.13
C GLY A 655 -17.68 0.20 24.45
N ASN A 656 -16.97 -0.92 24.58
CA ASN A 656 -16.83 -1.65 25.84
C ASN A 656 -15.58 -1.26 26.66
N ILE A 657 -14.66 -0.50 26.07
CA ILE A 657 -13.40 -0.13 26.72
C ILE A 657 -13.55 1.26 27.34
N ALA A 658 -13.67 1.30 28.67
CA ALA A 658 -13.82 2.56 29.38
C ALA A 658 -12.53 3.39 29.37
N CYS A 659 -12.65 4.69 29.06
CA CYS A 659 -11.61 5.68 29.26
C CYS A 659 -11.88 6.43 30.57
N ALA A 660 -11.25 6.01 31.65
CA ALA A 660 -11.50 6.53 32.99
C ALA A 660 -10.55 7.66 33.43
N ASP A 661 -9.67 8.12 32.53
CA ASP A 661 -8.73 9.21 32.81
C ASP A 661 -9.42 10.57 32.67
N ALA A 662 -9.04 11.54 33.48
CA ALA A 662 -9.56 12.90 33.40
C ALA A 662 -9.23 13.61 32.06
N ALA A 663 -8.13 13.19 31.42
CA ALA A 663 -7.68 13.70 30.13
C ALA A 663 -8.37 13.05 28.93
N CYS A 664 -9.29 12.09 29.15
CA CYS A 664 -10.08 11.50 28.07
C CYS A 664 -10.86 12.57 27.31
N PRO A 665 -10.74 12.67 25.98
CA PRO A 665 -11.33 13.72 25.20
C PRO A 665 -12.84 13.86 25.37
N PRO A 666 -13.38 15.08 25.24
CA PRO A 666 -14.83 15.33 25.41
C PRO A 666 -15.68 14.74 24.28
N HIS A 667 -15.09 14.50 23.12
CA HIS A 667 -15.79 13.94 21.95
C HIS A 667 -16.05 12.42 22.07
N MET A 668 -15.38 11.76 23.01
CA MET A 668 -15.64 10.34 23.24
C MET A 668 -17.06 10.12 23.76
N ARG A 669 -17.67 9.04 23.29
CA ARG A 669 -19.01 8.71 23.67
C ARG A 669 -19.14 8.47 25.18
N THR A 670 -20.17 9.05 25.75
CA THR A 670 -20.45 8.93 27.20
C THR A 670 -21.79 8.23 27.41
N VAL A 671 -21.79 7.15 28.19
CA VAL A 671 -22.98 6.44 28.61
C VAL A 671 -23.00 6.38 30.14
N ALA A 672 -24.08 6.85 30.74
CA ALA A 672 -24.24 6.92 32.19
C ALA A 672 -23.03 7.57 32.93
N GLY A 673 -22.44 8.59 32.33
CA GLY A 673 -21.28 9.30 32.91
C GLY A 673 -19.92 8.66 32.68
N VAL A 674 -19.85 7.52 32.01
CA VAL A 674 -18.60 6.83 31.66
C VAL A 674 -18.28 7.13 30.19
N LYS A 675 -17.05 7.60 29.90
CA LYS A 675 -16.54 7.70 28.54
C LYS A 675 -16.00 6.37 28.05
N TYR A 676 -16.24 6.05 26.80
CA TYR A 676 -15.76 4.83 26.15
C TYR A 676 -14.82 5.14 25.00
N SER A 677 -13.80 4.28 24.81
CA SER A 677 -12.81 4.44 23.77
C SER A 677 -13.46 4.43 22.38
N SER A 678 -13.22 5.46 21.62
CA SER A 678 -13.75 5.65 20.26
C SER A 678 -12.85 6.60 19.48
N PHE A 679 -13.13 6.78 18.18
CA PHE A 679 -12.39 7.68 17.30
C PHE A 679 -10.88 7.40 17.28
N ASP A 680 -10.09 8.45 17.21
CA ASP A 680 -8.64 8.37 17.20
C ASP A 680 -8.03 7.80 18.49
N VAL A 681 -8.67 7.93 19.63
CA VAL A 681 -8.20 7.29 20.87
C VAL A 681 -8.17 5.77 20.70
N ALA A 682 -9.20 5.18 20.10
CA ALA A 682 -9.23 3.76 19.78
C ALA A 682 -8.09 3.38 18.81
N ALA A 683 -7.86 4.19 17.77
CA ALA A 683 -6.79 3.96 16.81
C ALA A 683 -5.39 4.01 17.47
N TRP A 684 -5.14 4.99 18.36
CA TRP A 684 -3.87 5.07 19.10
C TRP A 684 -3.70 4.00 20.17
N SER A 685 -4.76 3.27 20.53
CA SER A 685 -4.71 2.24 21.56
C SER A 685 -4.15 0.91 21.02
N ASP A 686 -4.46 0.53 19.80
CA ASP A 686 -4.08 -0.75 19.18
C ASP A 686 -3.28 -0.55 17.89
N LEU A 687 -1.98 -0.53 18.02
CA LEU A 687 -1.06 -0.28 16.94
C LEU A 687 -0.51 -1.56 16.34
N TRP A 688 -0.46 -1.63 15.03
CA TRP A 688 0.00 -2.80 14.29
C TRP A 688 1.03 -2.44 13.23
N PHE A 689 1.92 -3.39 12.93
CA PHE A 689 2.73 -3.38 11.73
C PHE A 689 2.63 -4.70 10.98
N TYR A 690 2.84 -4.65 9.68
CA TYR A 690 2.84 -5.82 8.80
C TYR A 690 4.01 -5.74 7.84
N SER A 691 4.74 -6.86 7.66
CA SER A 691 5.77 -6.97 6.63
C SER A 691 5.21 -7.64 5.39
N ASN A 692 5.74 -7.29 4.23
CA ASN A 692 5.58 -8.11 3.05
C ASN A 692 6.36 -9.43 3.16
N PRO A 693 6.00 -10.45 2.36
CA PRO A 693 6.53 -11.79 2.53
C PRO A 693 7.96 -11.96 2.04
N VAL A 694 8.65 -12.95 2.59
CA VAL A 694 9.78 -13.64 1.96
C VAL A 694 9.30 -14.98 1.44
N PHE A 695 9.54 -15.29 0.18
CA PHE A 695 9.21 -16.58 -0.41
C PHE A 695 10.39 -17.55 -0.29
N VAL A 696 10.09 -18.81 -0.06
CA VAL A 696 11.07 -19.91 -0.10
C VAL A 696 10.62 -20.91 -1.15
N GLU A 697 11.41 -21.07 -2.19
CA GLU A 697 11.19 -22.05 -3.25
C GLU A 697 12.05 -23.28 -3.02
N VAL A 698 11.41 -24.44 -2.84
CA VAL A 698 12.12 -25.70 -2.60
C VAL A 698 12.21 -26.48 -3.90
N ILE A 699 13.43 -26.64 -4.42
CA ILE A 699 13.69 -27.27 -5.72
C ILE A 699 14.62 -28.46 -5.57
N ASN A 700 14.21 -29.61 -6.15
CA ASN A 700 15.06 -30.79 -6.25
C ASN A 700 16.19 -30.56 -7.27
N GLY A 701 17.42 -30.94 -6.92
CA GLY A 701 18.55 -30.98 -7.86
C GLY A 701 19.32 -29.67 -8.07
N VAL A 702 19.03 -28.62 -7.34
CA VAL A 702 19.79 -27.34 -7.41
C VAL A 702 21.11 -27.46 -6.67
N LYS A 703 22.23 -27.16 -7.33
CA LYS A 703 23.49 -26.85 -6.64
C LYS A 703 23.36 -25.46 -6.02
N VAL A 704 22.99 -25.37 -4.75
CA VAL A 704 23.07 -24.13 -4.01
C VAL A 704 24.54 -23.77 -3.87
N ALA A 705 24.93 -22.59 -4.35
CA ALA A 705 26.28 -22.08 -4.14
C ALA A 705 26.52 -22.01 -2.63
N GLY A 706 27.44 -22.82 -2.16
CA GLY A 706 27.80 -22.82 -0.75
C GLY A 706 28.41 -21.48 -0.38
N VAL A 707 27.96 -20.94 0.71
CA VAL A 707 28.65 -19.83 1.38
C VAL A 707 30.03 -20.36 1.76
N LYS A 708 31.10 -19.90 1.07
CA LYS A 708 32.49 -20.13 1.47
C LYS A 708 32.88 -19.19 2.60
#